data_7adf51d6e9487410daa938e51219882c
#
_entry.id   7adf51d6e9487410daa938e51219882c
#
_cell.length_a   1.000
_cell.length_b   1.000
_cell.length_c   1.000
_cell.angle_alpha   90.00
_cell.angle_beta   90.00
_cell.angle_gamma   90.00
#
_symmetry.space_group_name_H-M   'P 1'
#
loop_
_entity.id
_entity.type
_entity.pdbx_description
1 polymer ?
#
loop_
_entity_poly.entity_id
_entity_poly.type
_entity_poly.pdbx_seq_one_letter_code
_entity_poly.pdbx_strand_id
1 'polypeptide(L)'
;MSQQNSGMFAYDKCSMFRFITPSPKIPIPHNHNHNHKTITLPLAAFFFTHTIIDQPPKRGPEHDISITNNTSYWTKKIHRLCAKDRNVDEALRLLDRLSLRGYQPDSLNINTIIHALCHSHRFSEAHHRLLLFISSHCVPDERTCNVLIARLLDSRTPYTTLHVIHRLIHVKPEFVPSLPNYNRLMNQFCSLQLRPDEAHRLFFDMKSRGHCPNVVSYTTLINGYCRIGELGNAHKVFDEMGENGVVPNSLTYSVLLGGVLQGRDIERGRELMCKLWEKVSDEKDLSVRNAAFANLVDSLCREGFFNEVFTIAEDMPQGKSVCEEFVYGQMIDSLCKAGKHHGASRIVYIMRKRGFLPSLASYNTIIHGLCKEGGYMRAYQLLEEGIEFGYLPSEYTYKVLVEGLCKESDLYKARNLLQYMLNKKGVDTTRMFNIYLRALCLVTNPTELLNALVFMLQNQCQPDVITLNTVINGFCKMGRIGEALKVLNDMIIGKFCAPDAVTFTTIIQGLLNVGRTQEAFDFLYHIMPEQGVRPGVVTYNAVLHGLFKLQQENEAMGFFNRMASDGVSVDCSTYTIIIDGLCKANRIEEAMKIWDDVIWPSKYHDNYVYAALLKGLCCSGKFNEACHFLYELVDSGVSPNIFNYNILIDSACKLGLMREAYQVVGEMRRNGLAPDAVTWRILDKLRDIEYYQRISEWIAVGCGYVVDCSCVANGNEEILQRDQGAEGEGGARPCEANAFHQLFEE
;
A
#
# COMPACT_ATOMS: atom_id res chain seq x y z
N MET A 1 35.68 42.72 -38.23
CA MET A 1 34.94 43.94 -37.87
C MET A 1 33.53 43.46 -37.62
N SER A 2 33.24 43.02 -36.44
CA SER A 2 32.87 43.73 -35.21
C SER A 2 31.48 44.36 -35.31
N GLN A 3 30.57 43.70 -34.59
CA GLN A 3 29.78 44.24 -33.49
C GLN A 3 28.59 43.28 -33.29
N GLN A 4 28.62 42.47 -32.30
CA GLN A 4 27.89 42.47 -31.07
C GLN A 4 26.51 43.14 -31.18
N ASN A 5 25.45 42.34 -31.14
CA ASN A 5 24.18 42.73 -30.58
C ASN A 5 23.77 41.67 -29.55
N SER A 6 24.11 41.95 -28.30
CA SER A 6 23.55 41.35 -27.11
C SER A 6 22.12 41.86 -26.96
N GLY A 7 21.17 41.20 -27.60
CA GLY A 7 19.73 41.35 -27.34
C GLY A 7 19.38 40.62 -26.03
N MET A 8 19.35 41.38 -24.97
CA MET A 8 18.88 41.00 -23.65
C MET A 8 17.37 40.75 -23.75
N PHE A 9 16.94 39.52 -23.96
CA PHE A 9 15.54 39.13 -23.81
C PHE A 9 15.20 39.20 -22.31
N ALA A 10 14.64 40.32 -21.90
CA ALA A 10 13.91 40.43 -20.66
C ALA A 10 12.65 39.54 -20.81
N TYR A 11 12.74 38.30 -20.41
CA TYR A 11 11.56 37.43 -20.26
C TYR A 11 10.62 38.10 -19.26
N ASP A 12 9.40 38.40 -19.70
CA ASP A 12 8.32 38.86 -18.87
C ASP A 12 7.98 37.72 -17.90
N LYS A 13 8.58 37.74 -16.73
CA LYS A 13 8.52 36.71 -15.69
C LYS A 13 7.11 36.49 -15.14
N CYS A 14 6.15 37.37 -15.49
CA CYS A 14 4.75 37.29 -15.07
C CYS A 14 3.83 36.57 -16.07
N SER A 15 4.30 36.17 -17.24
CA SER A 15 3.44 35.56 -18.28
C SER A 15 3.04 34.12 -17.98
N MET A 16 3.73 33.44 -17.08
CA MET A 16 3.46 32.00 -16.70
C MET A 16 2.07 31.77 -16.09
N PHE A 17 1.42 32.77 -15.53
CA PHE A 17 0.12 32.61 -14.86
C PHE A 17 -1.08 33.14 -15.68
N ARG A 18 -0.92 33.43 -16.97
CA ARG A 18 -2.04 33.98 -17.77
C ARG A 18 -3.23 33.03 -17.96
N PHE A 19 -3.12 31.75 -17.59
CA PHE A 19 -4.12 30.72 -17.88
C PHE A 19 -4.66 29.97 -16.65
N ILE A 20 -4.46 30.47 -15.44
CA ILE A 20 -5.03 29.82 -14.24
C ILE A 20 -6.51 30.16 -14.17
N THR A 21 -7.34 29.32 -14.82
CA THR A 21 -8.78 29.29 -14.58
C THR A 21 -9.07 28.21 -13.56
N PRO A 22 -9.88 28.47 -12.53
CA PRO A 22 -10.22 27.45 -11.56
C PRO A 22 -11.06 26.36 -12.18
N SER A 23 -10.58 25.11 -12.19
CA SER A 23 -11.41 23.95 -12.47
C SER A 23 -12.42 23.74 -11.35
N PRO A 24 -13.68 23.35 -11.66
CA PRO A 24 -14.70 23.13 -10.63
C PRO A 24 -14.29 21.95 -9.73
N LYS A 25 -14.32 22.17 -8.42
CA LYS A 25 -14.01 21.17 -7.40
C LYS A 25 -15.14 20.19 -7.19
N ILE A 26 -14.77 18.94 -7.03
CA ILE A 26 -15.55 17.94 -6.27
C ILE A 26 -15.30 18.24 -4.78
N PRO A 27 -16.31 18.51 -3.96
CA PRO A 27 -16.10 18.81 -2.55
C PRO A 27 -15.65 17.58 -1.77
N ILE A 28 -14.52 17.69 -1.11
CA ILE A 28 -14.08 16.75 -0.05
C ILE A 28 -14.70 17.24 1.25
N PRO A 29 -15.49 16.45 1.99
CA PRO A 29 -16.08 16.90 3.23
C PRO A 29 -15.02 17.03 4.32
N HIS A 30 -14.80 18.24 4.80
CA HIS A 30 -14.05 18.52 6.03
C HIS A 30 -14.91 18.13 7.24
N ASN A 31 -14.48 17.13 7.96
CA ASN A 31 -15.09 16.74 9.22
C ASN A 31 -14.32 17.44 10.37
N HIS A 32 -14.82 18.56 10.82
CA HIS A 32 -14.42 19.19 12.07
C HIS A 32 -15.32 18.67 13.19
N ASN A 33 -14.81 17.80 14.04
CA ASN A 33 -15.13 17.73 15.46
C ASN A 33 -14.32 16.61 16.13
N HIS A 34 -13.23 16.98 16.78
CA HIS A 34 -12.60 16.12 17.76
C HIS A 34 -12.56 16.83 19.11
N ASN A 35 -13.52 16.50 19.96
CA ASN A 35 -13.42 16.70 21.39
C ASN A 35 -12.37 15.72 21.95
N HIS A 36 -11.21 16.22 22.32
CA HIS A 36 -10.19 15.47 23.05
C HIS A 36 -10.57 15.32 24.52
N LYS A 37 -11.01 14.12 24.89
CA LYS A 37 -10.89 13.66 26.28
C LYS A 37 -9.49 13.07 26.47
N THR A 38 -8.72 13.71 27.30
CA THR A 38 -7.44 13.23 27.83
C THR A 38 -7.66 11.92 28.56
N ILE A 39 -7.19 10.83 27.99
CA ILE A 39 -7.11 9.53 28.67
C ILE A 39 -5.72 9.45 29.30
N THR A 40 -5.68 9.65 30.61
CA THR A 40 -4.55 9.27 31.45
C THR A 40 -4.56 7.74 31.59
N LEU A 41 -3.60 7.08 30.96
CA LEU A 41 -3.34 5.65 31.18
C LEU A 41 -2.61 5.47 32.53
N PRO A 42 -3.07 4.56 33.39
CA PRO A 42 -2.36 4.23 34.61
C PRO A 42 -1.12 3.39 34.27
N LEU A 43 0.00 3.74 34.92
CA LEU A 43 1.22 2.94 34.95
C LEU A 43 0.91 1.56 35.55
N ALA A 44 0.73 0.56 34.70
CA ALA A 44 0.74 -0.83 35.14
C ALA A 44 2.17 -1.30 35.31
N ALA A 45 2.51 -1.63 36.56
CA ALA A 45 3.76 -2.24 36.94
C ALA A 45 3.88 -3.64 36.31
N PHE A 46 4.85 -3.81 35.42
CA PHE A 46 5.25 -5.16 34.99
C PHE A 46 6.13 -5.78 36.08
N PHE A 47 5.53 -6.71 36.81
CA PHE A 47 6.23 -7.61 37.68
C PHE A 47 7.08 -8.60 36.84
N PHE A 48 8.35 -8.68 37.23
CA PHE A 48 9.27 -9.71 36.74
C PHE A 48 8.84 -11.08 37.23
N THR A 49 8.62 -12.02 36.34
CA THR A 49 8.61 -13.44 36.66
C THR A 49 10.06 -13.95 36.64
N HIS A 50 10.56 -14.25 37.82
CA HIS A 50 11.75 -15.06 38.00
C HIS A 50 11.51 -16.51 37.53
N THR A 51 12.34 -17.02 36.65
CA THR A 51 12.45 -18.45 36.48
C THR A 51 13.91 -18.84 36.30
N ILE A 52 14.27 -19.81 37.16
CA ILE A 52 15.35 -20.79 37.10
C ILE A 52 16.71 -20.32 37.59
N ILE A 53 16.93 -20.69 38.84
CA ILE A 53 18.23 -20.81 39.49
C ILE A 53 18.85 -22.12 39.00
N ASP A 54 19.90 -22.02 38.20
CA ASP A 54 20.84 -23.11 38.00
C ASP A 54 22.00 -22.96 39.00
N GLN A 55 22.37 -24.07 39.65
CA GLN A 55 23.36 -24.15 40.70
C GLN A 55 24.74 -23.74 40.20
N PRO A 56 25.57 -23.07 41.03
CA PRO A 56 26.90 -22.63 40.65
C PRO A 56 27.91 -23.77 40.63
N PRO A 57 28.84 -23.83 39.68
CA PRO A 57 29.98 -24.74 39.75
C PRO A 57 30.96 -24.30 40.85
N LYS A 58 31.54 -25.29 41.51
CA LYS A 58 32.44 -25.21 42.67
C LYS A 58 33.60 -24.23 42.43
N ARG A 59 33.80 -23.32 43.42
CA ARG A 59 34.83 -22.30 43.48
C ARG A 59 36.22 -22.93 43.75
N GLY A 60 37.20 -22.55 42.93
CA GLY A 60 38.59 -22.49 43.31
C GLY A 60 38.88 -21.15 43.99
N PRO A 61 39.91 -21.01 44.81
CA PRO A 61 40.16 -19.82 45.64
C PRO A 61 40.62 -18.65 44.76
N GLU A 62 39.74 -17.70 44.50
CA GLU A 62 40.11 -16.41 43.92
C GLU A 62 40.42 -15.42 45.05
N HIS A 63 41.59 -14.82 44.94
CA HIS A 63 42.07 -13.73 45.77
C HIS A 63 41.07 -12.57 45.79
N ASP A 64 40.60 -12.20 46.97
CA ASP A 64 39.85 -10.97 47.25
C ASP A 64 40.76 -9.76 47.03
N ILE A 65 40.82 -9.29 45.79
CA ILE A 65 41.41 -7.97 45.47
C ILE A 65 40.27 -6.97 45.72
N SER A 66 40.48 -6.06 46.68
CA SER A 66 39.56 -5.00 47.02
C SER A 66 39.17 -4.19 45.78
N ILE A 67 37.90 -4.31 45.36
CA ILE A 67 37.34 -3.83 44.09
C ILE A 67 37.34 -2.30 44.02
N THR A 68 37.43 -1.61 45.16
CA THR A 68 37.38 -0.15 45.29
C THR A 68 38.65 0.56 44.81
N ASN A 69 39.81 -0.10 44.61
CA ASN A 69 41.07 0.57 44.29
C ASN A 69 41.53 0.45 42.83
N ASN A 70 40.76 -0.15 41.90
CA ASN A 70 41.24 -0.34 40.53
C ASN A 70 40.20 0.06 39.45
N THR A 71 39.60 1.21 39.62
CA THR A 71 38.64 1.78 38.64
C THR A 71 39.24 1.87 37.23
N SER A 72 40.50 2.32 37.11
CA SER A 72 41.22 2.43 35.85
C SER A 72 41.38 1.10 35.08
N TYR A 73 41.52 -0.01 35.82
CA TYR A 73 41.63 -1.35 35.21
C TYR A 73 40.29 -1.77 34.58
N TRP A 74 39.18 -1.58 35.28
CA TRP A 74 37.86 -1.96 34.80
C TRP A 74 37.40 -1.07 33.64
N THR A 75 37.67 0.20 33.67
CA THR A 75 37.41 1.14 32.54
C THR A 75 38.17 0.70 31.30
N LYS A 76 39.46 0.37 31.41
CA LYS A 76 40.26 -0.14 30.28
C LYS A 76 39.72 -1.48 29.76
N LYS A 77 39.26 -2.38 30.62
CA LYS A 77 38.69 -3.68 30.23
C LYS A 77 37.38 -3.52 29.51
N ILE A 78 36.45 -2.67 29.99
CA ILE A 78 35.19 -2.37 29.35
C ILE A 78 35.44 -1.72 27.97
N HIS A 79 36.36 -0.76 27.90
CA HIS A 79 36.74 -0.13 26.64
C HIS A 79 37.30 -1.14 25.63
N ARG A 80 38.16 -2.08 26.09
CA ARG A 80 38.70 -3.13 25.22
C ARG A 80 37.58 -4.01 24.66
N LEU A 81 36.67 -4.51 25.51
CA LEU A 81 35.55 -5.34 25.10
C LEU A 81 34.65 -4.64 24.07
N CYS A 82 34.36 -3.36 24.25
CA CYS A 82 33.52 -2.59 23.33
C CYS A 82 34.24 -2.22 22.03
N ALA A 83 35.51 -1.72 22.12
CA ALA A 83 36.17 -1.09 20.97
C ALA A 83 36.99 -2.12 20.14
N LYS A 84 37.69 -3.09 20.81
CA LYS A 84 38.53 -4.06 20.10
C LYS A 84 37.80 -5.37 19.83
N ASP A 85 37.19 -5.94 20.86
CA ASP A 85 36.61 -7.28 20.81
C ASP A 85 35.17 -7.25 20.24
N ARG A 86 34.55 -6.04 20.09
CA ARG A 86 33.16 -5.81 19.63
C ARG A 86 32.12 -6.65 20.38
N ASN A 87 32.43 -7.06 21.60
CA ASN A 87 31.57 -7.90 22.43
C ASN A 87 30.85 -7.03 23.48
N VAL A 88 29.81 -6.34 23.04
CA VAL A 88 29.03 -5.39 23.86
C VAL A 88 28.30 -6.14 24.98
N ASP A 89 27.80 -7.36 24.72
CA ASP A 89 27.05 -8.14 25.71
C ASP A 89 27.91 -8.52 26.90
N GLU A 90 29.18 -8.92 26.68
CA GLU A 90 30.10 -9.24 27.78
C GLU A 90 30.52 -7.99 28.56
N ALA A 91 30.66 -6.85 27.86
CA ALA A 91 30.91 -5.55 28.53
C ALA A 91 29.74 -5.16 29.44
N LEU A 92 28.50 -5.37 29.01
CA LEU A 92 27.29 -5.11 29.80
C LEU A 92 27.21 -6.07 31.01
N ARG A 93 27.38 -7.37 30.80
CA ARG A 93 27.39 -8.36 31.89
C ARG A 93 28.49 -8.07 32.92
N LEU A 94 29.67 -7.63 32.47
CA LEU A 94 30.75 -7.25 33.33
C LEU A 94 30.35 -6.00 34.15
N LEU A 95 29.80 -4.98 33.53
CA LEU A 95 29.34 -3.78 34.20
C LEU A 95 28.26 -4.09 35.25
N ASP A 96 27.27 -4.90 34.90
CA ASP A 96 26.16 -5.29 35.79
C ASP A 96 26.70 -6.07 37.00
N ARG A 97 27.65 -7.01 36.80
CA ARG A 97 28.34 -7.74 37.89
C ARG A 97 29.17 -6.83 38.80
N LEU A 98 29.82 -5.82 38.21
CA LEU A 98 30.62 -4.86 38.99
C LEU A 98 29.70 -3.90 39.79
N SER A 99 28.59 -3.44 39.20
CA SER A 99 27.61 -2.58 39.88
C SER A 99 26.97 -3.31 41.07
N LEU A 100 26.66 -4.60 40.97
CA LEU A 100 26.17 -5.43 42.08
C LEU A 100 27.17 -5.54 43.22
N ARG A 101 28.47 -5.31 42.97
CA ARG A 101 29.58 -5.32 43.97
C ARG A 101 29.96 -3.90 44.45
N GLY A 102 29.12 -2.89 44.14
CA GLY A 102 29.32 -1.52 44.58
C GLY A 102 30.22 -0.65 43.70
N TYR A 103 30.60 -1.14 42.50
CA TYR A 103 31.32 -0.32 41.52
C TYR A 103 30.41 0.71 40.93
N GLN A 104 30.79 1.97 40.96
CA GLN A 104 30.09 3.07 40.28
C GLN A 104 30.77 3.32 38.93
N PRO A 105 30.04 3.22 37.81
CA PRO A 105 30.55 3.53 36.48
C PRO A 105 30.97 5.00 36.39
N ASP A 106 32.10 5.25 35.75
CA ASP A 106 32.52 6.61 35.41
C ASP A 106 31.94 7.05 34.06
N SER A 107 32.05 8.33 33.75
CA SER A 107 31.54 8.90 32.50
C SER A 107 32.14 8.25 31.25
N LEU A 108 33.40 7.78 31.33
CA LEU A 108 34.11 7.12 30.23
C LEU A 108 33.54 5.74 29.95
N ASN A 109 33.18 4.98 30.99
CA ASN A 109 32.51 3.69 30.86
C ASN A 109 31.17 3.84 30.14
N ILE A 110 30.37 4.85 30.55
CA ILE A 110 29.07 5.13 30.01
C ILE A 110 29.16 5.55 28.55
N ASN A 111 30.04 6.49 28.25
CA ASN A 111 30.29 6.94 26.89
C ASN A 111 30.64 5.78 25.96
N THR A 112 31.56 4.91 26.42
CA THR A 112 31.99 3.75 25.64
C THR A 112 30.87 2.78 25.35
N ILE A 113 30.06 2.46 26.36
CA ILE A 113 28.93 1.51 26.24
C ILE A 113 27.83 2.10 25.34
N ILE A 114 27.45 3.35 25.54
CA ILE A 114 26.43 3.99 24.71
C ILE A 114 26.87 4.06 23.25
N HIS A 115 28.12 4.45 22.98
CA HIS A 115 28.68 4.43 21.63
C HIS A 115 28.68 3.02 21.02
N ALA A 116 29.07 2.01 21.78
CA ALA A 116 29.09 0.62 21.28
C ALA A 116 27.67 0.10 20.96
N LEU A 117 26.69 0.38 21.81
CA LEU A 117 25.28 0.06 21.58
C LEU A 117 24.71 0.79 20.36
N CYS A 118 25.05 2.07 20.19
CA CYS A 118 24.65 2.85 19.01
C CYS A 118 25.26 2.29 17.71
N HIS A 119 26.53 1.85 17.75
CA HIS A 119 27.16 1.21 16.60
C HIS A 119 26.59 -0.17 16.26
N SER A 120 26.07 -0.88 17.25
CA SER A 120 25.38 -2.18 17.08
C SER A 120 23.90 -2.03 16.73
N HIS A 121 23.40 -0.82 16.46
CA HIS A 121 22.00 -0.50 16.20
C HIS A 121 21.01 -0.91 17.31
N ARG A 122 21.46 -1.06 18.56
CA ARG A 122 20.65 -1.40 19.75
C ARG A 122 20.17 -0.14 20.47
N PHE A 123 19.43 0.71 19.79
CA PHE A 123 19.05 2.05 20.28
C PHE A 123 18.13 2.02 21.51
N SER A 124 17.18 1.07 21.57
CA SER A 124 16.28 0.92 22.72
C SER A 124 17.05 0.59 24.00
N GLU A 125 18.06 -0.25 23.88
CA GLU A 125 18.90 -0.62 25.01
C GLU A 125 19.84 0.51 25.41
N ALA A 126 20.42 1.22 24.44
CA ALA A 126 21.21 2.42 24.71
C ALA A 126 20.38 3.48 25.46
N HIS A 127 19.12 3.68 25.09
CA HIS A 127 18.18 4.54 25.78
C HIS A 127 17.89 4.06 27.20
N HIS A 128 17.56 2.78 27.38
CA HIS A 128 17.30 2.19 28.70
C HIS A 128 18.52 2.33 29.64
N ARG A 129 19.71 1.99 29.13
CA ARG A 129 20.96 2.13 29.89
C ARG A 129 21.28 3.60 30.25
N LEU A 130 21.01 4.53 29.30
CA LEU A 130 21.16 5.96 29.60
C LEU A 130 20.28 6.38 30.79
N LEU A 131 19.01 5.97 30.81
CA LEU A 131 18.10 6.30 31.93
C LEU A 131 18.57 5.72 33.24
N LEU A 132 19.10 4.49 33.26
CA LEU A 132 19.69 3.87 34.46
C LEU A 132 20.93 4.65 34.94
N PHE A 133 21.80 5.10 34.05
CA PHE A 133 22.97 5.89 34.42
C PHE A 133 22.60 7.27 34.96
N ILE A 134 21.62 7.92 34.33
CA ILE A 134 21.09 9.21 34.82
C ILE A 134 20.51 9.06 36.25
N SER A 135 19.79 7.96 36.52
CA SER A 135 19.25 7.72 37.88
C SER A 135 20.35 7.46 38.93
N SER A 136 21.54 7.03 38.50
CA SER A 136 22.73 6.86 39.38
C SER A 136 23.60 8.12 39.46
N HIS A 137 23.09 9.29 39.07
CA HIS A 137 23.82 10.56 39.01
C HIS A 137 25.08 10.59 38.13
N CYS A 138 25.18 9.65 37.21
CA CYS A 138 26.28 9.58 36.25
C CYS A 138 25.78 9.97 34.85
N VAL A 139 26.20 11.14 34.36
CA VAL A 139 25.75 11.70 33.10
C VAL A 139 26.85 11.56 32.05
N PRO A 140 26.54 11.09 30.83
CA PRO A 140 27.50 11.06 29.73
C PRO A 140 28.00 12.46 29.34
N ASP A 141 29.10 12.51 28.60
CA ASP A 141 29.56 13.78 28.04
C ASP A 141 28.55 14.31 26.97
N GLU A 142 28.64 15.58 26.71
CA GLU A 142 27.75 16.27 25.77
C GLU A 142 27.78 15.66 24.34
N ARG A 143 28.97 15.24 23.90
CA ARG A 143 29.17 14.59 22.60
C ARG A 143 28.42 13.27 22.51
N THR A 144 28.54 12.42 23.54
CA THR A 144 27.84 11.12 23.61
C THR A 144 26.33 11.32 23.67
N CYS A 145 25.83 12.28 24.45
CA CYS A 145 24.42 12.63 24.50
C CYS A 145 23.89 13.05 23.11
N ASN A 146 24.62 13.92 22.41
CA ASN A 146 24.26 14.36 21.06
C ASN A 146 24.31 13.25 20.03
N VAL A 147 25.26 12.29 20.12
CA VAL A 147 25.32 11.10 19.26
C VAL A 147 24.10 10.20 19.50
N LEU A 148 23.76 9.93 20.76
CA LEU A 148 22.58 9.13 21.09
C LEU A 148 21.29 9.78 20.58
N ILE A 149 21.11 11.09 20.79
CA ILE A 149 19.97 11.82 20.26
C ILE A 149 19.90 11.68 18.73
N ALA A 150 21.02 11.85 18.03
CA ALA A 150 21.08 11.69 16.59
C ALA A 150 20.64 10.28 16.13
N ARG A 151 21.05 9.23 16.85
CA ARG A 151 20.67 7.85 16.56
C ARG A 151 19.20 7.53 16.92
N LEU A 152 18.67 8.07 17.99
CA LEU A 152 17.26 7.98 18.32
C LEU A 152 16.40 8.66 17.23
N LEU A 153 16.85 9.77 16.68
CA LEU A 153 16.21 10.42 15.55
C LEU A 153 16.24 9.55 14.28
N ASP A 154 17.28 8.73 14.08
CA ASP A 154 17.31 7.74 12.97
C ASP A 154 16.18 6.70 13.11
N SER A 155 15.78 6.32 14.33
CA SER A 155 14.67 5.39 14.59
C SER A 155 13.26 5.98 14.40
N ARG A 156 13.16 7.27 14.06
CA ARG A 156 11.90 8.01 13.82
C ARG A 156 10.93 8.00 15.01
N THR A 157 11.44 8.08 16.23
CA THR A 157 10.65 8.14 17.46
C THR A 157 10.79 9.52 18.13
N PRO A 158 10.09 10.59 17.66
CA PRO A 158 10.32 11.95 18.12
C PRO A 158 9.96 12.16 19.60
N TYR A 159 8.87 11.55 20.09
CA TYR A 159 8.48 11.69 21.50
C TYR A 159 9.46 11.02 22.46
N THR A 160 9.99 9.84 22.09
CA THR A 160 11.03 9.17 22.89
C THR A 160 12.29 10.03 22.94
N THR A 161 12.68 10.60 21.80
CA THR A 161 13.84 11.51 21.73
C THR A 161 13.63 12.78 22.56
N LEU A 162 12.44 13.38 22.49
CA LEU A 162 12.09 14.54 23.30
C LEU A 162 12.13 14.23 24.80
N HIS A 163 11.61 13.09 25.21
CA HIS A 163 11.67 12.63 26.60
C HIS A 163 13.13 12.48 27.08
N VAL A 164 14.01 11.91 26.26
CA VAL A 164 15.45 11.79 26.57
C VAL A 164 16.08 13.18 26.73
N ILE A 165 15.79 14.11 25.84
CA ILE A 165 16.28 15.49 25.91
C ILE A 165 15.83 16.15 27.21
N HIS A 166 14.54 16.08 27.56
CA HIS A 166 14.02 16.65 28.80
C HIS A 166 14.67 16.06 30.06
N ARG A 167 14.89 14.72 30.06
CA ARG A 167 15.59 14.06 31.18
C ARG A 167 17.05 14.50 31.31
N LEU A 168 17.75 14.61 30.17
CA LEU A 168 19.14 15.08 30.16
C LEU A 168 19.24 16.51 30.67
N ILE A 169 18.35 17.40 30.25
CA ILE A 169 18.29 18.81 30.70
C ILE A 169 17.95 18.90 32.18
N HIS A 170 17.03 18.06 32.68
CA HIS A 170 16.67 18.05 34.09
C HIS A 170 17.86 17.70 35.00
N VAL A 171 18.72 16.77 34.59
CA VAL A 171 19.88 16.32 35.37
C VAL A 171 21.10 17.21 35.14
N LYS A 172 21.26 17.74 33.93
CA LYS A 172 22.33 18.67 33.57
C LYS A 172 21.75 19.88 32.86
N PRO A 173 21.35 20.94 33.61
CA PRO A 173 20.70 22.13 33.04
C PRO A 173 21.54 22.85 31.97
N GLU A 174 22.87 22.71 32.04
CA GLU A 174 23.82 23.30 31.07
C GLU A 174 23.86 22.50 29.74
N PHE A 175 23.26 21.31 29.67
CA PHE A 175 23.25 20.53 28.44
C PHE A 175 22.35 21.17 27.39
N VAL A 176 22.92 21.39 26.20
CA VAL A 176 22.19 21.93 25.05
C VAL A 176 22.31 20.96 23.90
N PRO A 177 21.20 20.40 23.38
CA PRO A 177 21.23 19.60 22.15
C PRO A 177 21.82 20.39 20.99
N SER A 178 22.57 19.73 20.12
CA SER A 178 23.17 20.41 18.97
C SER A 178 22.10 20.95 17.99
N LEU A 179 22.40 22.06 17.32
CA LEU A 179 21.51 22.67 16.32
C LEU A 179 21.01 21.67 15.26
N PRO A 180 21.85 20.77 14.68
CA PRO A 180 21.36 19.75 13.77
C PRO A 180 20.34 18.79 14.39
N ASN A 181 20.50 18.41 15.66
CA ASN A 181 19.55 17.54 16.37
C ASN A 181 18.21 18.24 16.59
N TYR A 182 18.23 19.52 16.97
CA TYR A 182 17.00 20.32 17.06
C TYR A 182 16.28 20.38 15.71
N ASN A 183 16.98 20.74 14.64
CA ASN A 183 16.40 20.82 13.30
C ASN A 183 15.81 19.48 12.82
N ARG A 184 16.51 18.36 13.09
CA ARG A 184 16.00 17.01 12.75
C ARG A 184 14.75 16.64 13.56
N LEU A 185 14.74 16.97 14.86
CA LEU A 185 13.60 16.69 15.73
C LEU A 185 12.39 17.54 15.33
N MET A 186 12.57 18.85 15.08
CA MET A 186 11.52 19.72 14.56
C MET A 186 10.97 19.21 13.23
N ASN A 187 11.84 18.77 12.31
CA ASN A 187 11.41 18.19 11.03
C ASN A 187 10.58 16.91 11.24
N GLN A 188 10.91 16.07 12.20
CA GLN A 188 10.11 14.88 12.51
C GLN A 188 8.73 15.23 13.07
N PHE A 189 8.62 16.23 13.93
CA PHE A 189 7.32 16.71 14.38
C PHE A 189 6.48 17.32 13.26
N CYS A 190 7.08 18.08 12.36
CA CYS A 190 6.40 18.67 11.22
C CYS A 190 6.00 17.64 10.16
N SER A 191 6.87 16.65 9.88
CA SER A 191 6.69 15.74 8.75
C SER A 191 5.95 14.44 9.10
N LEU A 192 6.24 13.85 10.29
CA LEU A 192 5.69 12.54 10.68
C LEU A 192 4.45 12.68 11.57
N GLN A 193 4.43 13.69 12.47
CA GLN A 193 3.37 13.87 13.45
C GLN A 193 2.36 14.94 13.06
N LEU A 194 2.68 15.77 12.06
CA LEU A 194 1.88 16.94 11.66
C LEU A 194 1.55 17.87 12.85
N ARG A 195 2.55 18.08 13.73
CA ARG A 195 2.45 18.91 14.92
C ARG A 195 3.47 20.03 14.90
N PRO A 196 3.29 21.06 14.08
CA PRO A 196 4.21 22.19 14.04
C PRO A 196 4.26 23.00 15.34
N ASP A 197 3.22 22.94 16.18
CA ASP A 197 3.23 23.61 17.49
C ASP A 197 4.31 23.05 18.43
N GLU A 198 4.51 21.73 18.44
CA GLU A 198 5.59 21.11 19.22
C GLU A 198 6.97 21.48 18.63
N ALA A 199 7.07 21.54 17.31
CA ALA A 199 8.28 22.02 16.65
C ALA A 199 8.55 23.50 16.96
N HIS A 200 7.51 24.32 17.08
CA HIS A 200 7.62 25.73 17.45
C HIS A 200 8.08 25.89 18.91
N ARG A 201 7.59 25.07 19.84
CA ARG A 201 8.09 25.04 21.22
C ARG A 201 9.58 24.70 21.28
N LEU A 202 10.00 23.70 20.51
CA LEU A 202 11.43 23.35 20.38
C LEU A 202 12.27 24.48 19.80
N PHE A 203 11.71 25.22 18.84
CA PHE A 203 12.35 26.39 18.27
C PHE A 203 12.57 27.50 19.32
N PHE A 204 11.60 27.77 20.19
CA PHE A 204 11.76 28.69 21.31
C PHE A 204 12.74 28.18 22.37
N ASP A 205 12.69 26.88 22.73
CA ASP A 205 13.65 26.28 23.65
C ASP A 205 15.10 26.40 23.11
N MET A 206 15.30 26.14 21.82
CA MET A 206 16.57 26.31 21.14
C MET A 206 17.11 27.75 21.25
N LYS A 207 16.25 28.77 21.00
CA LYS A 207 16.59 30.19 21.14
C LYS A 207 16.95 30.57 22.59
N SER A 208 16.13 30.12 23.55
CA SER A 208 16.33 30.44 24.98
C SER A 208 17.65 29.85 25.51
N ARG A 209 18.15 28.78 24.91
CA ARG A 209 19.43 28.13 25.26
C ARG A 209 20.64 28.66 24.46
N GLY A 210 20.48 29.78 23.75
CA GLY A 210 21.58 30.49 23.09
C GLY A 210 21.93 30.00 21.69
N HIS A 211 21.17 29.09 21.08
CA HIS A 211 21.35 28.75 19.66
C HIS A 211 20.68 29.78 18.76
N CYS A 212 21.41 30.30 17.77
CA CYS A 212 20.84 31.14 16.72
C CYS A 212 20.18 30.24 15.66
N PRO A 213 18.85 30.36 15.43
CA PRO A 213 18.18 29.65 14.34
C PRO A 213 18.80 29.99 12.98
N ASN A 214 18.94 29.00 12.14
CA ASN A 214 19.43 29.17 10.77
C ASN A 214 18.32 28.99 9.73
N VAL A 215 18.65 29.16 8.45
CA VAL A 215 17.70 28.99 7.33
C VAL A 215 16.96 27.65 7.41
N VAL A 216 17.64 26.55 7.81
CA VAL A 216 17.02 25.22 7.95
C VAL A 216 15.97 25.20 9.06
N SER A 217 16.24 25.86 10.21
CA SER A 217 15.30 25.93 11.34
C SER A 217 14.00 26.62 10.94
N TYR A 218 14.09 27.78 10.31
CA TYR A 218 12.94 28.55 9.85
C TYR A 218 12.18 27.81 8.73
N THR A 219 12.88 27.32 7.70
CA THR A 219 12.25 26.57 6.58
C THR A 219 11.52 25.32 7.06
N THR A 220 12.04 24.61 8.07
CA THR A 220 11.39 23.43 8.67
C THR A 220 10.06 23.82 9.32
N LEU A 221 10.03 24.92 10.07
CA LEU A 221 8.81 25.41 10.73
C LEU A 221 7.77 25.91 9.73
N ILE A 222 8.19 26.69 8.75
CA ILE A 222 7.34 27.17 7.64
C ILE A 222 6.70 25.96 6.93
N ASN A 223 7.49 24.92 6.61
CA ASN A 223 6.99 23.70 5.98
C ASN A 223 5.97 22.99 6.86
N GLY A 224 6.19 22.93 8.17
CA GLY A 224 5.26 22.34 9.13
C GLY A 224 3.89 23.01 9.10
N TYR A 225 3.86 24.33 9.19
CA TYR A 225 2.61 25.12 9.15
C TYR A 225 1.94 25.07 7.78
N CYS A 226 2.69 25.13 6.66
CA CYS A 226 2.14 24.97 5.31
C CYS A 226 1.45 23.61 5.14
N ARG A 227 2.03 22.52 5.69
CA ARG A 227 1.47 21.17 5.57
C ARG A 227 0.12 20.98 6.26
N ILE A 228 -0.14 21.69 7.35
CA ILE A 228 -1.42 21.66 8.06
C ILE A 228 -2.40 22.74 7.59
N GLY A 229 -1.98 23.59 6.63
CA GLY A 229 -2.81 24.65 6.06
C GLY A 229 -2.84 25.96 6.88
N GLU A 230 -2.02 26.08 7.92
CA GLU A 230 -1.95 27.30 8.76
C GLU A 230 -1.02 28.36 8.14
N LEU A 231 -1.42 28.92 7.01
CA LEU A 231 -0.64 29.90 6.26
C LEU A 231 -0.33 31.16 7.06
N GLY A 232 -1.22 31.62 7.92
CA GLY A 232 -1.01 32.79 8.78
C GLY A 232 0.20 32.64 9.70
N ASN A 233 0.37 31.46 10.30
CA ASN A 233 1.53 31.16 11.14
C ASN A 233 2.80 30.94 10.31
N ALA A 234 2.68 30.32 9.14
CA ALA A 234 3.81 30.19 8.22
C ALA A 234 4.38 31.54 7.80
N HIS A 235 3.52 32.55 7.51
CA HIS A 235 3.94 33.89 7.14
C HIS A 235 4.60 34.62 8.31
N LYS A 236 4.04 34.53 9.54
CA LYS A 236 4.65 35.12 10.73
C LYS A 236 6.09 34.61 10.94
N VAL A 237 6.30 33.30 10.78
CA VAL A 237 7.63 32.70 10.90
C VAL A 237 8.55 33.15 9.77
N PHE A 238 8.02 33.36 8.55
CA PHE A 238 8.77 33.89 7.42
C PHE A 238 9.17 35.36 7.63
N ASP A 239 8.27 36.19 8.17
CA ASP A 239 8.56 37.60 8.49
C ASP A 239 9.59 37.67 9.60
N GLU A 240 9.43 36.89 10.70
CA GLU A 240 10.40 36.75 11.77
C GLU A 240 11.79 36.36 11.29
N MET A 241 11.88 35.46 10.28
CA MET A 241 13.14 35.08 9.63
C MET A 241 13.85 36.31 9.05
N GLY A 242 13.10 37.19 8.36
CA GLY A 242 13.62 38.44 7.78
C GLY A 242 14.07 39.44 8.86
N GLU A 243 13.28 39.63 9.89
CA GLU A 243 13.58 40.52 11.02
C GLU A 243 14.85 40.11 11.77
N ASN A 244 15.11 38.81 11.91
CA ASN A 244 16.34 38.29 12.51
C ASN A 244 17.53 38.25 11.55
N GLY A 245 17.44 38.86 10.37
CA GLY A 245 18.52 38.95 9.41
C GLY A 245 18.89 37.63 8.68
N VAL A 246 18.05 36.59 8.78
CA VAL A 246 18.25 35.32 8.12
C VAL A 246 17.64 35.36 6.71
N VAL A 247 18.49 35.36 5.66
CA VAL A 247 18.03 35.50 4.27
C VAL A 247 17.35 34.21 3.80
N PRO A 248 16.07 34.25 3.35
CA PRO A 248 15.39 33.09 2.74
C PRO A 248 16.12 32.61 1.46
N ASN A 249 16.28 31.29 1.32
CA ASN A 249 16.83 30.66 0.13
C ASN A 249 15.71 30.15 -0.81
N SER A 250 16.10 29.59 -1.97
CA SER A 250 15.16 29.05 -2.95
C SER A 250 14.22 27.97 -2.38
N LEU A 251 14.72 27.13 -1.45
CA LEU A 251 13.91 26.11 -0.76
C LEU A 251 12.85 26.74 0.14
N THR A 252 13.16 27.81 0.87
CA THR A 252 12.20 28.53 1.70
C THR A 252 11.02 29.07 0.88
N TYR A 253 11.33 29.73 -0.25
CA TYR A 253 10.29 30.23 -1.17
C TYR A 253 9.45 29.12 -1.78
N SER A 254 10.04 27.99 -2.18
CA SER A 254 9.29 26.86 -2.75
C SER A 254 8.34 26.20 -1.76
N VAL A 255 8.73 26.11 -0.49
CA VAL A 255 7.89 25.58 0.59
C VAL A 255 6.70 26.51 0.86
N LEU A 256 6.96 27.83 0.99
CA LEU A 256 5.91 28.83 1.21
C LEU A 256 4.93 28.87 0.03
N LEU A 257 5.44 28.81 -1.20
CA LEU A 257 4.64 28.75 -2.41
C LEU A 257 3.74 27.52 -2.40
N GLY A 258 4.24 26.33 -2.01
CA GLY A 258 3.45 25.12 -1.89
C GLY A 258 2.27 25.29 -0.92
N GLY A 259 2.47 25.96 0.22
CA GLY A 259 1.38 26.28 1.16
C GLY A 259 0.36 27.25 0.57
N VAL A 260 0.82 28.29 -0.11
CA VAL A 260 -0.07 29.31 -0.74
C VAL A 260 -0.88 28.68 -1.88
N LEU A 261 -0.32 27.79 -2.68
CA LEU A 261 -1.05 27.02 -3.72
C LEU A 261 -2.13 26.12 -3.10
N GLN A 262 -1.86 25.50 -1.95
CA GLN A 262 -2.85 24.72 -1.20
C GLN A 262 -4.01 25.62 -0.72
N GLY A 263 -3.72 26.84 -0.27
CA GLY A 263 -4.71 27.86 0.10
C GLY A 263 -5.43 28.51 -1.08
N ARG A 264 -5.00 28.22 -2.34
CA ARG A 264 -5.55 28.76 -3.59
C ARG A 264 -5.47 30.30 -3.73
N ASP A 265 -4.53 30.93 -3.07
CA ASP A 265 -4.21 32.34 -3.26
C ASP A 265 -3.30 32.51 -4.50
N ILE A 266 -3.90 32.69 -5.65
CA ILE A 266 -3.22 32.73 -6.95
C ILE A 266 -2.35 33.98 -7.09
N GLU A 267 -2.80 35.13 -6.60
CA GLU A 267 -2.05 36.40 -6.73
C GLU A 267 -0.75 36.33 -5.95
N ARG A 268 -0.83 35.87 -4.71
CA ARG A 268 0.35 35.70 -3.85
C ARG A 268 1.25 34.57 -4.33
N GLY A 269 0.66 33.49 -4.90
CA GLY A 269 1.40 32.42 -5.56
C GLY A 269 2.23 32.93 -6.73
N ARG A 270 1.70 33.84 -7.55
CA ARG A 270 2.42 34.47 -8.67
C ARG A 270 3.61 35.31 -8.21
N GLU A 271 3.41 36.11 -7.18
CA GLU A 271 4.50 36.91 -6.60
C GLU A 271 5.64 36.03 -6.06
N LEU A 272 5.29 35.00 -5.28
CA LEU A 272 6.28 34.06 -4.73
C LEU A 272 7.00 33.26 -5.81
N MET A 273 6.33 32.93 -6.92
CA MET A 273 6.95 32.27 -8.07
C MET A 273 8.03 33.16 -8.70
N CYS A 274 7.76 34.44 -8.91
CA CYS A 274 8.78 35.35 -9.43
C CYS A 274 10.01 35.45 -8.50
N LYS A 275 9.79 35.59 -7.20
CA LYS A 275 10.87 35.60 -6.19
C LYS A 275 11.65 34.27 -6.16
N LEU A 276 10.94 33.15 -6.30
CA LEU A 276 11.56 31.82 -6.36
C LEU A 276 12.53 31.72 -7.57
N TRP A 277 12.08 32.14 -8.76
CA TRP A 277 12.90 32.10 -9.96
C TRP A 277 14.17 32.97 -9.84
N GLU A 278 14.08 34.16 -9.25
CA GLU A 278 15.24 35.00 -8.96
C GLU A 278 16.24 34.29 -8.05
N LYS A 279 15.73 33.72 -6.93
CA LYS A 279 16.58 33.02 -5.97
C LYS A 279 17.17 31.72 -6.50
N VAL A 280 16.45 30.97 -7.32
CA VAL A 280 16.98 29.78 -8.00
C VAL A 280 18.14 30.12 -8.92
N SER A 281 18.08 31.26 -9.63
CA SER A 281 19.16 31.71 -10.53
C SER A 281 20.41 32.08 -9.74
N ASP A 282 20.27 32.66 -8.56
CA ASP A 282 21.36 33.12 -7.68
C ASP A 282 21.94 32.05 -6.76
N GLU A 283 21.19 30.95 -6.56
CA GLU A 283 21.53 29.86 -5.60
C GLU A 283 22.79 29.10 -6.06
N LYS A 284 23.81 29.08 -5.22
CA LYS A 284 25.07 28.40 -5.49
C LYS A 284 25.05 26.92 -5.15
N ASP A 285 24.23 26.53 -4.15
CA ASP A 285 24.13 25.16 -3.72
C ASP A 285 23.14 24.38 -4.61
N LEU A 286 23.67 23.45 -5.39
CA LEU A 286 22.90 22.59 -6.30
C LEU A 286 21.88 21.74 -5.54
N SER A 287 22.17 21.29 -4.33
CA SER A 287 21.26 20.45 -3.54
C SER A 287 20.03 21.22 -3.08
N VAL A 288 20.21 22.45 -2.63
CA VAL A 288 19.13 23.36 -2.23
C VAL A 288 18.25 23.72 -3.43
N ARG A 289 18.87 24.01 -4.56
CA ARG A 289 18.20 24.33 -5.82
C ARG A 289 17.35 23.17 -6.33
N ASN A 290 17.92 21.96 -6.37
CA ASN A 290 17.19 20.75 -6.77
C ASN A 290 16.01 20.44 -5.82
N ALA A 291 16.19 20.61 -4.52
CA ALA A 291 15.13 20.45 -3.53
C ALA A 291 14.01 21.50 -3.70
N ALA A 292 14.35 22.73 -4.04
CA ALA A 292 13.36 23.78 -4.31
C ALA A 292 12.49 23.45 -5.53
N PHE A 293 13.12 22.97 -6.62
CA PHE A 293 12.38 22.51 -7.80
C PHE A 293 11.52 21.29 -7.51
N ALA A 294 12.05 20.30 -6.80
CA ALA A 294 11.28 19.13 -6.41
C ALA A 294 10.02 19.50 -5.63
N ASN A 295 10.13 20.39 -4.66
CA ASN A 295 8.99 20.89 -3.89
C ASN A 295 7.99 21.68 -4.74
N LEU A 296 8.47 22.52 -5.64
CA LEU A 296 7.62 23.27 -6.57
C LEU A 296 6.78 22.33 -7.43
N VAL A 297 7.42 21.40 -8.12
CA VAL A 297 6.74 20.44 -9.02
C VAL A 297 5.77 19.56 -8.24
N ASP A 298 6.18 19.04 -7.07
CA ASP A 298 5.33 18.21 -6.22
C ASP A 298 4.10 18.98 -5.73
N SER A 299 4.25 20.25 -5.37
CA SER A 299 3.15 21.13 -4.97
C SER A 299 2.20 21.42 -6.12
N LEU A 300 2.71 21.75 -7.31
CA LEU A 300 1.88 21.98 -8.50
C LEU A 300 1.08 20.72 -8.88
N CYS A 301 1.72 19.55 -8.86
CA CYS A 301 1.05 18.29 -9.17
C CYS A 301 0.00 17.93 -8.14
N ARG A 302 0.25 18.15 -6.83
CA ARG A 302 -0.68 17.86 -5.74
C ARG A 302 -1.94 18.72 -5.84
N GLU A 303 -1.77 20.00 -6.16
CA GLU A 303 -2.89 20.94 -6.26
C GLU A 303 -3.58 20.94 -7.63
N GLY A 304 -3.10 20.12 -8.58
CA GLY A 304 -3.72 19.91 -9.89
C GLY A 304 -3.32 20.91 -10.97
N PHE A 305 -2.25 21.70 -10.76
CA PHE A 305 -1.72 22.68 -11.73
C PHE A 305 -0.78 21.99 -12.74
N PHE A 306 -1.32 21.03 -13.50
CA PHE A 306 -0.50 20.22 -14.42
C PHE A 306 -0.01 21.00 -15.64
N ASN A 307 -0.78 21.98 -16.12
CA ASN A 307 -0.40 22.79 -17.26
C ASN A 307 0.87 23.61 -16.97
N GLU A 308 1.01 24.13 -15.76
CA GLU A 308 2.16 24.87 -15.29
C GLU A 308 3.41 23.99 -15.26
N VAL A 309 3.26 22.72 -14.88
CA VAL A 309 4.37 21.74 -14.93
C VAL A 309 4.85 21.54 -16.37
N PHE A 310 3.93 21.44 -17.35
CA PHE A 310 4.30 21.31 -18.76
C PHE A 310 4.95 22.59 -19.30
N THR A 311 4.43 23.76 -18.95
CA THR A 311 5.06 25.04 -19.32
C THR A 311 6.47 25.17 -18.77
N ILE A 312 6.68 24.81 -17.49
CA ILE A 312 8.03 24.79 -16.89
C ILE A 312 8.93 23.80 -17.64
N ALA A 313 8.41 22.64 -18.03
CA ALA A 313 9.20 21.64 -18.77
C ALA A 313 9.59 22.11 -20.18
N GLU A 314 8.71 22.86 -20.85
CA GLU A 314 8.95 23.39 -22.21
C GLU A 314 9.86 24.62 -22.20
N ASP A 315 9.70 25.52 -21.22
CA ASP A 315 10.40 26.79 -21.11
C ASP A 315 11.68 26.74 -20.25
N MET A 316 12.06 25.55 -19.76
CA MET A 316 13.25 25.44 -18.91
C MET A 316 14.48 26.00 -19.58
N PRO A 317 15.21 26.95 -18.94
CA PRO A 317 16.37 27.58 -19.55
C PRO A 317 17.46 26.53 -19.79
N GLN A 318 18.00 26.52 -21.04
CA GLN A 318 19.15 25.71 -21.41
C GLN A 318 20.41 26.32 -20.78
N GLY A 319 21.02 25.58 -19.85
CA GLY A 319 22.30 26.01 -19.28
C GLY A 319 22.59 25.52 -17.88
N LYS A 320 23.77 25.85 -17.38
CA LYS A 320 24.43 25.33 -16.16
C LYS A 320 23.70 25.55 -14.83
N SER A 321 22.52 26.17 -14.82
CA SER A 321 21.84 26.58 -13.58
C SER A 321 21.07 25.50 -12.86
N VAL A 322 20.63 24.41 -13.54
CA VAL A 322 19.87 23.32 -12.95
C VAL A 322 20.28 21.99 -13.57
N CYS A 323 20.27 20.90 -12.80
CA CYS A 323 20.39 19.55 -13.36
C CYS A 323 19.09 19.16 -14.06
N GLU A 324 18.99 19.42 -15.37
CA GLU A 324 17.78 19.23 -16.17
C GLU A 324 17.26 17.78 -16.07
N GLU A 325 18.16 16.80 -16.09
CA GLU A 325 17.80 15.38 -15.96
C GLU A 325 17.10 15.08 -14.63
N PHE A 326 17.60 15.64 -13.52
CA PHE A 326 16.97 15.49 -12.19
C PHE A 326 15.58 16.11 -12.16
N VAL A 327 15.41 17.31 -12.75
CA VAL A 327 14.12 18.03 -12.73
C VAL A 327 13.07 17.29 -13.56
N TYR A 328 13.43 16.81 -14.75
CA TYR A 328 12.51 15.98 -15.56
C TYR A 328 12.14 14.68 -14.85
N GLY A 329 13.11 14.01 -14.21
CA GLY A 329 12.86 12.84 -13.40
C GLY A 329 11.85 13.12 -12.27
N GLN A 330 12.01 14.24 -11.56
CA GLN A 330 11.10 14.67 -10.51
C GLN A 330 9.69 15.01 -11.05
N MET A 331 9.59 15.66 -12.23
CA MET A 331 8.30 15.92 -12.89
C MET A 331 7.56 14.62 -13.21
N ILE A 332 8.28 13.64 -13.77
CA ILE A 332 7.74 12.32 -14.06
C ILE A 332 7.21 11.64 -12.78
N ASP A 333 8.02 11.61 -11.72
CA ASP A 333 7.67 10.98 -10.45
C ASP A 333 6.46 11.65 -9.79
N SER A 334 6.40 12.98 -9.79
CA SER A 334 5.29 13.73 -9.18
C SER A 334 3.99 13.56 -9.97
N LEU A 335 4.05 13.57 -11.32
CA LEU A 335 2.90 13.29 -12.18
C LEU A 335 2.39 11.84 -12.01
N CYS A 336 3.30 10.87 -11.90
CA CYS A 336 2.94 9.48 -11.64
C CYS A 336 2.28 9.30 -10.26
N LYS A 337 2.77 9.97 -9.21
CA LYS A 337 2.15 9.99 -7.88
C LYS A 337 0.75 10.61 -7.90
N ALA A 338 0.54 11.61 -8.74
CA ALA A 338 -0.77 12.25 -8.96
C ALA A 338 -1.70 11.43 -9.88
N GLY A 339 -1.28 10.24 -10.34
CA GLY A 339 -2.05 9.41 -11.27
C GLY A 339 -2.16 9.97 -12.69
N LYS A 340 -1.27 10.88 -13.10
CA LYS A 340 -1.29 11.51 -14.44
C LYS A 340 -0.24 10.91 -15.36
N HIS A 341 -0.35 9.61 -15.63
CA HIS A 341 0.66 8.85 -16.37
C HIS A 341 0.77 9.29 -17.85
N HIS A 342 -0.34 9.70 -18.48
CA HIS A 342 -0.29 10.33 -19.82
C HIS A 342 0.52 11.63 -19.82
N GLY A 343 0.38 12.45 -18.76
CA GLY A 343 1.18 13.65 -18.57
C GLY A 343 2.66 13.32 -18.39
N ALA A 344 2.97 12.32 -17.57
CA ALA A 344 4.34 11.85 -17.38
C ALA A 344 4.98 11.38 -18.70
N SER A 345 4.23 10.68 -19.57
CA SER A 345 4.72 10.27 -20.90
C SER A 345 4.99 11.46 -21.83
N ARG A 346 4.25 12.59 -21.68
CA ARG A 346 4.53 13.84 -22.39
C ARG A 346 5.86 14.45 -21.92
N ILE A 347 6.15 14.43 -20.62
CA ILE A 347 7.46 14.90 -20.09
C ILE A 347 8.60 14.06 -20.66
N VAL A 348 8.45 12.73 -20.79
CA VAL A 348 9.46 11.87 -21.46
C VAL A 348 9.73 12.37 -22.87
N TYR A 349 8.71 12.69 -23.66
CA TYR A 349 8.86 13.23 -24.99
C TYR A 349 9.63 14.57 -25.01
N ILE A 350 9.28 15.51 -24.10
CA ILE A 350 9.97 16.82 -23.98
C ILE A 350 11.43 16.61 -23.60
N MET A 351 11.70 15.75 -22.61
CA MET A 351 13.03 15.40 -22.14
C MET A 351 13.92 14.87 -23.28
N ARG A 352 13.38 13.93 -24.06
CA ARG A 352 14.08 13.35 -25.23
C ARG A 352 14.36 14.38 -26.33
N LYS A 353 13.39 15.23 -26.64
CA LYS A 353 13.59 16.34 -27.62
C LYS A 353 14.75 17.25 -27.25
N ARG A 354 15.07 17.35 -25.95
CA ARG A 354 16.21 18.10 -25.42
C ARG A 354 17.49 17.30 -25.27
N GLY A 355 17.51 16.02 -25.67
CA GLY A 355 18.67 15.15 -25.65
C GLY A 355 18.91 14.39 -24.33
N PHE A 356 17.98 14.42 -23.40
CA PHE A 356 18.08 13.67 -22.15
C PHE A 356 17.32 12.35 -22.22
N LEU A 357 17.86 11.30 -21.57
CA LEU A 357 17.24 9.99 -21.51
C LEU A 357 16.57 9.77 -20.15
N PRO A 358 15.29 9.31 -20.12
CA PRO A 358 14.64 8.92 -18.88
C PRO A 358 15.31 7.72 -18.22
N SER A 359 15.22 7.65 -16.89
CA SER A 359 15.72 6.49 -16.15
C SER A 359 14.87 5.23 -16.43
N LEU A 360 15.47 4.04 -16.26
CA LEU A 360 14.74 2.78 -16.36
C LEU A 360 13.58 2.72 -15.36
N ALA A 361 13.74 3.30 -14.17
CA ALA A 361 12.69 3.39 -13.16
C ALA A 361 11.52 4.25 -13.64
N SER A 362 11.79 5.39 -14.28
CA SER A 362 10.76 6.28 -14.85
C SER A 362 9.93 5.56 -15.92
N TYR A 363 10.58 4.86 -16.86
CA TYR A 363 9.86 4.04 -17.86
C TYR A 363 8.95 3.02 -17.23
N ASN A 364 9.45 2.22 -16.26
CA ASN A 364 8.64 1.22 -15.57
C ASN A 364 7.43 1.83 -14.87
N THR A 365 7.63 2.93 -14.14
CA THR A 365 6.56 3.59 -13.39
C THR A 365 5.45 4.11 -14.31
N ILE A 366 5.82 4.74 -15.42
CA ILE A 366 4.86 5.28 -16.39
C ILE A 366 4.11 4.14 -17.08
N ILE A 367 4.83 3.13 -17.58
CA ILE A 367 4.23 1.97 -18.28
C ILE A 367 3.24 1.24 -17.37
N HIS A 368 3.64 0.97 -16.11
CA HIS A 368 2.74 0.32 -15.15
C HIS A 368 1.51 1.18 -14.82
N GLY A 369 1.70 2.49 -14.69
CA GLY A 369 0.61 3.42 -14.45
C GLY A 369 -0.38 3.47 -15.61
N LEU A 370 0.11 3.61 -16.84
CA LEU A 370 -0.71 3.58 -18.06
C LEU A 370 -1.48 2.25 -18.19
N CYS A 371 -0.83 1.14 -17.88
CA CYS A 371 -1.50 -0.18 -17.90
C CYS A 371 -2.62 -0.30 -16.85
N LYS A 372 -2.45 0.30 -15.67
CA LYS A 372 -3.52 0.35 -14.64
C LYS A 372 -4.72 1.19 -15.07
N GLU A 373 -4.50 2.24 -15.86
CA GLU A 373 -5.53 3.10 -16.44
C GLU A 373 -6.17 2.50 -17.70
N GLY A 374 -5.70 1.33 -18.18
CA GLY A 374 -6.16 0.71 -19.41
C GLY A 374 -5.52 1.28 -20.67
N GLY A 375 -4.55 2.17 -20.58
CA GLY A 375 -3.87 2.81 -21.72
C GLY A 375 -2.75 1.93 -22.32
N TYR A 376 -3.02 0.66 -22.62
CA TYR A 376 -2.01 -0.31 -23.06
C TYR A 376 -1.32 0.09 -24.36
N MET A 377 -2.06 0.70 -25.28
CA MET A 377 -1.50 1.17 -26.56
C MET A 377 -0.42 2.23 -26.36
N ARG A 378 -0.69 3.21 -25.48
CA ARG A 378 0.30 4.25 -25.18
C ARG A 378 1.49 3.70 -24.40
N ALA A 379 1.23 2.76 -23.49
CA ALA A 379 2.27 2.05 -22.76
C ALA A 379 3.20 1.27 -23.70
N TYR A 380 2.63 0.61 -24.72
CA TYR A 380 3.40 -0.11 -25.74
C TYR A 380 4.23 0.84 -26.61
N GLN A 381 3.66 1.96 -27.08
CA GLN A 381 4.42 2.97 -27.82
C GLN A 381 5.60 3.53 -27.01
N LEU A 382 5.38 3.84 -25.74
CA LEU A 382 6.44 4.30 -24.85
C LEU A 382 7.53 3.25 -24.65
N LEU A 383 7.14 1.97 -24.60
CA LEU A 383 8.08 0.86 -24.53
C LEU A 383 8.90 0.75 -25.82
N GLU A 384 8.26 0.82 -27.02
CA GLU A 384 8.97 0.79 -28.30
C GLU A 384 10.00 1.92 -28.38
N GLU A 385 9.61 3.14 -27.99
CA GLU A 385 10.51 4.27 -27.90
C GLU A 385 11.69 4.00 -26.94
N GLY A 386 11.45 3.39 -25.76
CA GLY A 386 12.48 3.02 -24.80
C GLY A 386 13.44 1.95 -25.33
N ILE A 387 12.93 0.97 -26.06
CA ILE A 387 13.71 -0.13 -26.67
C ILE A 387 14.77 0.40 -27.63
N GLU A 388 14.48 1.45 -28.42
CA GLU A 388 15.44 2.10 -29.30
C GLU A 388 16.66 2.63 -28.54
N PHE A 389 16.50 2.97 -27.27
CA PHE A 389 17.57 3.46 -26.37
C PHE A 389 18.16 2.37 -25.47
N GLY A 390 17.87 1.10 -25.75
CA GLY A 390 18.43 -0.02 -25.00
C GLY A 390 17.66 -0.38 -23.71
N TYR A 391 16.47 0.21 -23.48
CA TYR A 391 15.62 -0.22 -22.39
C TYR A 391 15.17 -1.67 -22.57
N LEU A 392 15.36 -2.49 -21.54
CA LEU A 392 14.85 -3.84 -21.47
C LEU A 392 13.72 -3.88 -20.41
N PRO A 393 12.47 -4.21 -20.78
CA PRO A 393 11.39 -4.32 -19.82
C PRO A 393 11.66 -5.44 -18.82
N SER A 394 11.25 -5.23 -17.57
CA SER A 394 11.27 -6.29 -16.57
C SER A 394 10.24 -7.36 -16.93
N GLU A 395 10.40 -8.56 -16.39
CA GLU A 395 9.41 -9.64 -16.57
C GLU A 395 7.99 -9.19 -16.14
N TYR A 396 7.90 -8.43 -15.05
CA TYR A 396 6.62 -7.90 -14.59
C TYR A 396 6.03 -6.90 -15.60
N THR A 397 6.83 -5.99 -16.15
CA THR A 397 6.41 -5.03 -17.19
C THR A 397 5.91 -5.79 -18.44
N TYR A 398 6.68 -6.81 -18.89
CA TYR A 398 6.30 -7.66 -20.00
C TYR A 398 4.95 -8.33 -19.74
N LYS A 399 4.77 -8.97 -18.59
CA LYS A 399 3.53 -9.63 -18.20
C LYS A 399 2.32 -8.69 -18.27
N VAL A 400 2.41 -7.52 -17.63
CA VAL A 400 1.29 -6.58 -17.55
C VAL A 400 0.90 -6.05 -18.94
N LEU A 401 1.90 -5.74 -19.78
CA LEU A 401 1.66 -5.27 -21.14
C LEU A 401 1.06 -6.35 -22.05
N VAL A 402 1.60 -7.57 -22.02
CA VAL A 402 1.08 -8.68 -22.83
C VAL A 402 -0.34 -9.02 -22.43
N GLU A 403 -0.64 -9.12 -21.14
CA GLU A 403 -1.99 -9.36 -20.64
C GLU A 403 -2.96 -8.24 -21.08
N GLY A 404 -2.52 -6.99 -21.07
CA GLY A 404 -3.31 -5.83 -21.50
C GLY A 404 -3.55 -5.81 -23.00
N LEU A 405 -2.51 -5.98 -23.81
CA LEU A 405 -2.61 -6.02 -25.28
C LEU A 405 -3.51 -7.19 -25.75
N CYS A 406 -3.40 -8.35 -25.10
CA CYS A 406 -4.28 -9.46 -25.38
C CYS A 406 -5.75 -9.12 -25.05
N LYS A 407 -6.04 -8.44 -23.96
CA LYS A 407 -7.41 -7.99 -23.62
C LYS A 407 -7.99 -7.02 -24.66
N GLU A 408 -7.15 -6.14 -25.21
CA GLU A 408 -7.53 -5.25 -26.32
C GLU A 408 -7.55 -5.96 -27.69
N SER A 409 -7.30 -7.28 -27.71
CA SER A 409 -7.24 -8.09 -28.93
C SER A 409 -6.12 -7.71 -29.91
N ASP A 410 -5.11 -6.95 -29.47
CA ASP A 410 -3.94 -6.62 -30.28
C ASP A 410 -2.84 -7.69 -30.14
N LEU A 411 -3.14 -8.86 -30.68
CA LEU A 411 -2.24 -10.04 -30.61
C LEU A 411 -0.95 -9.84 -31.39
N TYR A 412 -0.98 -8.98 -32.41
CA TYR A 412 0.22 -8.67 -33.22
C TYR A 412 1.31 -8.00 -32.37
N LYS A 413 0.94 -6.95 -31.61
CA LYS A 413 1.89 -6.26 -30.73
C LYS A 413 2.35 -7.13 -29.57
N ALA A 414 1.42 -7.92 -28.99
CA ALA A 414 1.77 -8.87 -27.94
C ALA A 414 2.82 -9.90 -28.42
N ARG A 415 2.68 -10.39 -29.64
CA ARG A 415 3.64 -11.31 -30.30
C ARG A 415 4.97 -10.63 -30.60
N ASN A 416 4.97 -9.40 -31.12
CA ASN A 416 6.19 -8.63 -31.36
C ASN A 416 6.97 -8.41 -30.06
N LEU A 417 6.28 -8.11 -28.96
CA LEU A 417 6.91 -7.95 -27.66
C LEU A 417 7.54 -9.26 -27.15
N LEU A 418 6.86 -10.41 -27.35
CA LEU A 418 7.44 -11.71 -27.07
C LEU A 418 8.72 -11.93 -27.90
N GLN A 419 8.66 -11.71 -29.22
CA GLN A 419 9.82 -11.87 -30.11
C GLN A 419 10.99 -11.00 -29.66
N TYR A 420 10.72 -9.77 -29.25
CA TYR A 420 11.75 -8.88 -28.70
C TYR A 420 12.41 -9.46 -27.45
N MET A 421 11.61 -9.99 -26.51
CA MET A 421 12.13 -10.60 -25.28
C MET A 421 12.98 -11.85 -25.56
N LEU A 422 12.54 -12.70 -26.49
CA LEU A 422 13.26 -13.93 -26.88
C LEU A 422 14.64 -13.65 -27.49
N ASN A 423 14.80 -12.52 -28.18
CA ASN A 423 16.08 -12.14 -28.82
C ASN A 423 17.11 -11.59 -27.81
N LYS A 424 16.77 -11.48 -26.52
CA LYS A 424 17.67 -10.91 -25.49
C LYS A 424 18.41 -12.02 -24.73
N LYS A 425 19.71 -11.82 -24.52
CA LYS A 425 20.53 -12.75 -23.72
C LYS A 425 20.15 -12.67 -22.23
N GLY A 426 20.06 -13.84 -21.61
CA GLY A 426 19.79 -13.95 -20.16
C GLY A 426 18.31 -13.93 -19.76
N VAL A 427 17.39 -13.95 -20.74
CA VAL A 427 15.95 -14.08 -20.49
C VAL A 427 15.56 -15.55 -20.56
N ASP A 428 14.74 -16.00 -19.59
CA ASP A 428 14.15 -17.34 -19.60
C ASP A 428 13.04 -17.40 -20.65
N THR A 429 13.36 -18.03 -21.76
CA THR A 429 12.46 -18.13 -22.92
C THR A 429 11.17 -18.89 -22.59
N THR A 430 11.28 -20.01 -21.85
CA THR A 430 10.11 -20.80 -21.44
C THR A 430 9.14 -19.98 -20.59
N ARG A 431 9.68 -19.22 -19.67
CA ARG A 431 8.88 -18.34 -18.81
C ARG A 431 8.18 -17.22 -19.57
N MET A 432 8.84 -16.64 -20.59
CA MET A 432 8.21 -15.64 -21.46
C MET A 432 7.06 -16.24 -22.27
N PHE A 433 7.23 -17.44 -22.83
CA PHE A 433 6.16 -18.14 -23.50
C PHE A 433 4.99 -18.49 -22.56
N ASN A 434 5.27 -18.92 -21.32
CA ASN A 434 4.24 -19.24 -20.33
C ASN A 434 3.38 -18.01 -19.98
N ILE A 435 3.99 -16.82 -19.87
CA ILE A 435 3.27 -15.57 -19.67
C ILE A 435 2.37 -15.25 -20.87
N TYR A 436 2.90 -15.40 -22.10
CA TYR A 436 2.16 -15.13 -23.33
C TYR A 436 0.98 -16.09 -23.50
N LEU A 437 1.19 -17.39 -23.34
CA LEU A 437 0.14 -18.41 -23.41
C LEU A 437 -0.96 -18.17 -22.36
N ARG A 438 -0.57 -17.80 -21.14
CA ARG A 438 -1.51 -17.44 -20.09
C ARG A 438 -2.37 -16.22 -20.46
N ALA A 439 -1.77 -15.22 -21.10
CA ALA A 439 -2.49 -14.04 -21.56
C ALA A 439 -3.46 -14.40 -22.70
N LEU A 440 -3.08 -15.29 -23.64
CA LEU A 440 -3.95 -15.79 -24.71
C LEU A 440 -5.16 -16.57 -24.16
N CYS A 441 -5.01 -17.27 -23.04
CA CYS A 441 -6.14 -17.95 -22.39
C CYS A 441 -7.22 -16.98 -21.88
N LEU A 442 -6.92 -15.68 -21.76
CA LEU A 442 -7.91 -14.65 -21.40
C LEU A 442 -8.75 -14.19 -22.60
N VAL A 443 -8.24 -14.37 -23.83
CA VAL A 443 -8.88 -13.89 -25.08
C VAL A 443 -9.79 -14.93 -25.70
N THR A 444 -9.80 -16.16 -25.20
CA THR A 444 -10.64 -17.28 -25.67
C THR A 444 -10.50 -17.60 -27.17
N ASN A 445 -9.29 -17.45 -27.73
CA ASN A 445 -8.99 -17.80 -29.12
C ASN A 445 -8.14 -19.09 -29.19
N PRO A 446 -8.73 -20.26 -29.53
CA PRO A 446 -8.03 -21.53 -29.50
C PRO A 446 -6.96 -21.66 -30.59
N THR A 447 -7.16 -21.03 -31.77
CA THR A 447 -6.20 -21.08 -32.87
C THR A 447 -4.91 -20.32 -32.52
N GLU A 448 -5.01 -19.16 -31.91
CA GLU A 448 -3.84 -18.41 -31.45
C GLU A 448 -3.08 -19.12 -30.34
N LEU A 449 -3.78 -19.83 -29.47
CA LEU A 449 -3.16 -20.63 -28.41
C LEU A 449 -2.30 -21.76 -29.01
N LEU A 450 -2.80 -22.46 -30.03
CA LEU A 450 -2.05 -23.48 -30.78
C LEU A 450 -0.89 -22.88 -31.58
N ASN A 451 -1.12 -21.75 -32.27
CA ASN A 451 -0.09 -21.03 -32.99
C ASN A 451 1.08 -20.62 -32.07
N ALA A 452 0.77 -20.19 -30.86
CA ALA A 452 1.78 -19.82 -29.86
C ALA A 452 2.59 -21.03 -29.38
N LEU A 453 1.95 -22.21 -29.21
CA LEU A 453 2.64 -23.45 -28.87
C LEU A 453 3.56 -23.92 -30.04
N VAL A 454 3.06 -23.87 -31.27
CA VAL A 454 3.87 -24.17 -32.46
C VAL A 454 5.06 -23.20 -32.57
N PHE A 455 4.83 -21.90 -32.32
CA PHE A 455 5.88 -20.89 -32.34
C PHE A 455 6.93 -21.15 -31.25
N MET A 456 6.54 -21.66 -30.06
CA MET A 456 7.46 -22.07 -29.01
C MET A 456 8.39 -23.21 -29.48
N LEU A 457 7.82 -24.25 -30.14
CA LEU A 457 8.55 -25.37 -30.67
C LEU A 457 9.50 -24.94 -31.81
N GLN A 458 9.06 -24.04 -32.70
CA GLN A 458 9.88 -23.49 -33.78
C GLN A 458 11.11 -22.74 -33.28
N ASN A 459 11.00 -22.10 -32.11
CA ASN A 459 12.12 -21.44 -31.42
C ASN A 459 12.97 -22.41 -30.60
N GLN A 460 12.85 -23.73 -30.80
CA GLN A 460 13.57 -24.77 -30.06
C GLN A 460 13.38 -24.72 -28.56
N CYS A 461 12.31 -24.08 -28.09
CA CYS A 461 11.94 -24.02 -26.70
C CYS A 461 10.98 -25.18 -26.39
N GLN A 462 11.43 -26.10 -25.52
CA GLN A 462 10.60 -27.25 -25.16
C GLN A 462 9.54 -26.82 -24.14
N PRO A 463 8.25 -27.17 -24.39
CA PRO A 463 7.19 -26.93 -23.41
C PRO A 463 7.44 -27.72 -22.11
N ASP A 464 7.35 -27.03 -20.98
CA ASP A 464 7.37 -27.66 -19.66
C ASP A 464 5.95 -28.04 -19.20
N VAL A 465 5.84 -28.68 -18.04
CA VAL A 465 4.54 -29.08 -17.45
C VAL A 465 3.64 -27.85 -17.24
N ILE A 466 4.22 -26.71 -16.85
CA ILE A 466 3.47 -25.45 -16.64
C ILE A 466 2.90 -24.93 -17.96
N THR A 467 3.69 -25.01 -19.05
CA THR A 467 3.24 -24.64 -20.40
C THR A 467 2.01 -25.45 -20.81
N LEU A 468 2.11 -26.78 -20.71
CA LEU A 468 1.05 -27.70 -21.16
C LEU A 468 -0.18 -27.58 -20.25
N ASN A 469 -0.01 -27.46 -18.94
CA ASN A 469 -1.11 -27.18 -18.01
C ASN A 469 -1.82 -25.85 -18.32
N THR A 470 -1.08 -24.82 -18.73
CA THR A 470 -1.65 -23.54 -19.16
C THR A 470 -2.48 -23.71 -20.44
N VAL A 471 -1.97 -24.45 -21.42
CA VAL A 471 -2.67 -24.73 -22.69
C VAL A 471 -3.94 -25.57 -22.45
N ILE A 472 -3.84 -26.64 -21.66
CA ILE A 472 -4.98 -27.48 -21.25
C ILE A 472 -6.05 -26.63 -20.54
N ASN A 473 -5.64 -25.82 -19.57
CA ASN A 473 -6.56 -24.93 -18.86
C ASN A 473 -7.24 -23.91 -19.81
N GLY A 474 -6.49 -23.39 -20.77
CA GLY A 474 -7.03 -22.53 -21.83
C GLY A 474 -8.13 -23.23 -22.62
N PHE A 475 -7.88 -24.43 -23.12
CA PHE A 475 -8.89 -25.22 -23.86
C PHE A 475 -10.10 -25.58 -22.98
N CYS A 476 -9.89 -25.97 -21.72
CA CYS A 476 -10.96 -26.25 -20.78
C CYS A 476 -11.86 -25.04 -20.54
N LYS A 477 -11.29 -23.85 -20.39
CA LYS A 477 -12.05 -22.60 -20.23
C LYS A 477 -12.86 -22.22 -21.47
N MET A 478 -12.35 -22.56 -22.67
CA MET A 478 -13.05 -22.35 -23.94
C MET A 478 -14.10 -23.44 -24.25
N GLY A 479 -14.28 -24.44 -23.38
CA GLY A 479 -15.17 -25.58 -23.62
C GLY A 479 -14.63 -26.58 -24.64
N ARG A 480 -13.37 -26.45 -25.09
CA ARG A 480 -12.72 -27.26 -26.10
C ARG A 480 -12.03 -28.50 -25.49
N ILE A 481 -12.81 -29.30 -24.76
CA ILE A 481 -12.28 -30.47 -24.01
C ILE A 481 -11.58 -31.47 -24.91
N GLY A 482 -12.05 -31.65 -26.15
CA GLY A 482 -11.42 -32.58 -27.10
C GLY A 482 -9.98 -32.24 -27.42
N GLU A 483 -9.64 -30.97 -27.57
CA GLU A 483 -8.28 -30.49 -27.77
C GLU A 483 -7.43 -30.63 -26.50
N ALA A 484 -8.01 -30.32 -25.33
CA ALA A 484 -7.35 -30.52 -24.04
C ALA A 484 -6.95 -31.99 -23.82
N LEU A 485 -7.84 -32.94 -24.17
CA LEU A 485 -7.59 -34.37 -24.09
C LEU A 485 -6.52 -34.83 -25.07
N LYS A 486 -6.44 -34.24 -26.27
CA LYS A 486 -5.35 -34.55 -27.22
C LYS A 486 -3.99 -34.14 -26.65
N VAL A 487 -3.89 -32.95 -26.05
CA VAL A 487 -2.64 -32.51 -25.41
C VAL A 487 -2.27 -33.43 -24.25
N LEU A 488 -3.23 -33.82 -23.41
CA LEU A 488 -2.99 -34.81 -22.34
C LEU A 488 -2.50 -36.15 -22.88
N ASN A 489 -3.14 -36.66 -23.95
CA ASN A 489 -2.73 -37.91 -24.57
C ASN A 489 -1.30 -37.85 -25.15
N ASP A 490 -0.91 -36.71 -25.75
CA ASP A 490 0.45 -36.49 -26.21
C ASP A 490 1.47 -36.44 -25.06
N MET A 491 1.08 -35.95 -23.87
CA MET A 491 1.88 -36.04 -22.65
C MET A 491 2.02 -37.48 -22.15
N ILE A 492 0.93 -38.28 -22.16
CA ILE A 492 0.92 -39.68 -21.71
C ILE A 492 1.77 -40.57 -22.63
N ILE A 493 1.70 -40.34 -23.94
CA ILE A 493 2.51 -41.09 -24.92
C ILE A 493 4.00 -40.72 -24.89
N GLY A 494 4.36 -39.68 -24.14
CA GLY A 494 5.76 -39.24 -23.97
C GLY A 494 6.28 -38.35 -25.11
N LYS A 495 5.41 -37.73 -25.90
CA LYS A 495 5.82 -36.69 -26.86
C LYS A 495 6.33 -35.44 -26.19
N PHE A 496 5.84 -35.17 -24.99
CA PHE A 496 6.20 -34.05 -24.13
C PHE A 496 6.55 -34.55 -22.72
N CYS A 497 6.61 -33.65 -21.76
CA CYS A 497 6.79 -34.00 -20.35
C CYS A 497 5.60 -34.82 -19.81
N ALA A 498 5.84 -35.66 -18.82
CA ALA A 498 4.81 -36.48 -18.19
C ALA A 498 3.78 -35.58 -17.44
N PRO A 499 2.48 -35.97 -17.48
CA PRO A 499 1.43 -35.21 -16.78
C PRO A 499 1.59 -35.35 -15.25
N ASP A 500 1.27 -34.29 -14.54
CA ASP A 500 1.28 -34.22 -13.08
C ASP A 500 -0.15 -34.18 -12.49
N ALA A 501 -0.26 -34.12 -11.15
CA ALA A 501 -1.55 -34.05 -10.48
C ALA A 501 -2.35 -32.78 -10.88
N VAL A 502 -1.66 -31.68 -11.22
CA VAL A 502 -2.30 -30.44 -11.67
C VAL A 502 -2.90 -30.62 -13.07
N THR A 503 -2.20 -31.34 -13.96
CA THR A 503 -2.68 -31.67 -15.30
C THR A 503 -4.02 -32.40 -15.24
N PHE A 504 -4.07 -33.49 -14.47
CA PHE A 504 -5.30 -34.30 -14.31
C PHE A 504 -6.41 -33.51 -13.62
N THR A 505 -6.10 -32.77 -12.56
CA THR A 505 -7.08 -31.93 -11.87
C THR A 505 -7.68 -30.89 -12.81
N THR A 506 -6.87 -30.30 -13.68
CA THR A 506 -7.34 -29.31 -14.67
C THR A 506 -8.29 -29.96 -15.70
N ILE A 507 -7.99 -31.16 -16.17
CA ILE A 507 -8.87 -31.93 -17.08
C ILE A 507 -10.18 -32.29 -16.39
N ILE A 508 -10.13 -32.83 -15.16
CA ILE A 508 -11.31 -33.18 -14.36
C ILE A 508 -12.21 -31.96 -14.19
N GLN A 509 -11.63 -30.83 -13.82
CA GLN A 509 -12.37 -29.57 -13.68
C GLN A 509 -12.96 -29.09 -15.02
N GLY A 510 -12.22 -29.25 -16.13
CA GLY A 510 -12.72 -28.98 -17.47
C GLY A 510 -13.90 -29.83 -17.87
N LEU A 511 -13.84 -31.15 -17.63
CA LEU A 511 -14.94 -32.11 -17.86
C LEU A 511 -16.20 -31.76 -17.07
N LEU A 512 -16.04 -31.45 -15.78
CA LEU A 512 -17.14 -31.02 -14.91
C LEU A 512 -17.75 -29.68 -15.38
N ASN A 513 -16.96 -28.72 -15.83
CA ASN A 513 -17.48 -27.47 -16.37
C ASN A 513 -18.37 -27.66 -17.61
N VAL A 514 -18.19 -28.73 -18.36
CA VAL A 514 -18.99 -29.07 -19.54
C VAL A 514 -20.10 -30.11 -19.20
N GLY A 515 -20.20 -30.54 -17.94
CA GLY A 515 -21.23 -31.50 -17.47
C GLY A 515 -20.92 -32.98 -17.77
N ARG A 516 -19.67 -33.32 -18.15
CA ARG A 516 -19.23 -34.71 -18.41
C ARG A 516 -18.76 -35.39 -17.13
N THR A 517 -19.69 -35.53 -16.15
CA THR A 517 -19.38 -35.98 -14.78
C THR A 517 -18.81 -37.39 -14.75
N GLN A 518 -19.39 -38.34 -15.52
CA GLN A 518 -18.94 -39.73 -15.52
C GLN A 518 -17.47 -39.86 -15.98
N GLU A 519 -17.10 -39.14 -17.01
CA GLU A 519 -15.72 -39.15 -17.48
C GLU A 519 -14.77 -38.49 -16.46
N ALA A 520 -15.21 -37.47 -15.77
CA ALA A 520 -14.41 -36.87 -14.69
C ALA A 520 -14.10 -37.87 -13.57
N PHE A 521 -15.07 -38.74 -13.21
CA PHE A 521 -14.84 -39.86 -12.28
C PHE A 521 -13.93 -40.94 -12.85
N ASP A 522 -14.04 -41.26 -14.13
CA ASP A 522 -13.14 -42.22 -14.80
C ASP A 522 -11.70 -41.73 -14.75
N PHE A 523 -11.49 -40.43 -14.98
CA PHE A 523 -10.17 -39.80 -14.81
C PHE A 523 -9.65 -39.88 -13.38
N LEU A 524 -10.49 -39.63 -12.39
CA LEU A 524 -10.10 -39.63 -10.98
C LEU A 524 -9.73 -41.04 -10.48
N TYR A 525 -10.58 -42.05 -10.77
CA TYR A 525 -10.48 -43.38 -10.17
C TYR A 525 -9.67 -44.38 -11.00
N HIS A 526 -9.57 -44.18 -12.32
CA HIS A 526 -8.91 -45.13 -13.22
C HIS A 526 -7.68 -44.52 -13.90
N ILE A 527 -7.83 -43.47 -14.69
CA ILE A 527 -6.76 -42.98 -15.57
C ILE A 527 -5.60 -42.38 -14.78
N MET A 528 -5.90 -41.54 -13.79
CA MET A 528 -4.87 -40.83 -12.98
C MET A 528 -4.02 -41.82 -12.15
N PRO A 529 -4.59 -42.84 -11.46
CA PRO A 529 -3.82 -43.87 -10.77
C PRO A 529 -3.02 -44.80 -11.71
N GLU A 530 -3.57 -45.14 -12.91
CA GLU A 530 -2.86 -45.93 -13.94
C GLU A 530 -1.57 -45.22 -14.42
N GLN A 531 -1.58 -43.92 -14.45
CA GLN A 531 -0.39 -43.12 -14.77
C GLN A 531 0.55 -42.89 -13.56
N GLY A 532 0.32 -43.58 -12.43
CA GLY A 532 1.13 -43.47 -11.22
C GLY A 532 0.90 -42.19 -10.43
N VAL A 533 -0.09 -41.37 -10.76
CA VAL A 533 -0.41 -40.11 -10.10
C VAL A 533 -1.57 -40.32 -9.12
N ARG A 534 -1.33 -40.13 -7.83
CA ARG A 534 -2.39 -40.28 -6.81
C ARG A 534 -3.21 -39.00 -6.69
N PRO A 535 -4.57 -39.09 -6.71
CA PRO A 535 -5.43 -37.96 -6.41
C PRO A 535 -5.19 -37.42 -5.01
N GLY A 536 -4.99 -36.14 -4.88
CA GLY A 536 -4.83 -35.43 -3.60
C GLY A 536 -6.07 -34.62 -3.23
N VAL A 537 -6.06 -33.99 -2.04
CA VAL A 537 -7.15 -33.14 -1.53
C VAL A 537 -7.60 -32.11 -2.57
N VAL A 538 -6.67 -31.48 -3.28
CA VAL A 538 -6.97 -30.47 -4.31
C VAL A 538 -7.81 -31.06 -5.45
N THR A 539 -7.54 -32.31 -5.87
CA THR A 539 -8.30 -32.97 -6.93
C THR A 539 -9.72 -33.30 -6.45
N TYR A 540 -9.87 -33.83 -5.21
CA TYR A 540 -11.17 -34.07 -4.62
C TYR A 540 -11.97 -32.77 -4.44
N ASN A 541 -11.34 -31.70 -3.98
CA ASN A 541 -11.96 -30.39 -3.86
C ASN A 541 -12.41 -29.81 -5.20
N ALA A 542 -11.66 -30.05 -6.28
CA ALA A 542 -12.06 -29.65 -7.63
C ALA A 542 -13.32 -30.41 -8.09
N VAL A 543 -13.45 -31.70 -7.77
CA VAL A 543 -14.64 -32.49 -8.07
C VAL A 543 -15.83 -32.01 -7.26
N LEU A 544 -15.69 -31.82 -5.95
CA LEU A 544 -16.74 -31.28 -5.09
C LEU A 544 -17.27 -29.95 -5.61
N HIS A 545 -16.37 -29.01 -5.88
CA HIS A 545 -16.72 -27.70 -6.44
C HIS A 545 -17.46 -27.82 -7.79
N GLY A 546 -17.01 -28.73 -8.65
CA GLY A 546 -17.65 -29.00 -9.95
C GLY A 546 -19.05 -29.55 -9.81
N LEU A 547 -19.27 -30.51 -8.90
CA LEU A 547 -20.59 -31.12 -8.65
C LEU A 547 -21.58 -30.09 -8.08
N PHE A 548 -21.17 -29.27 -7.11
CA PHE A 548 -22.02 -28.19 -6.60
C PHE A 548 -22.35 -27.15 -7.69
N LYS A 549 -21.40 -26.83 -8.57
CA LYS A 549 -21.65 -25.93 -9.71
C LYS A 549 -22.66 -26.51 -10.71
N LEU A 550 -22.71 -27.82 -10.85
CA LEU A 550 -23.68 -28.53 -11.70
C LEU A 550 -25.03 -28.78 -11.01
N GLN A 551 -25.22 -28.26 -9.79
CA GLN A 551 -26.44 -28.49 -8.98
C GLN A 551 -26.68 -29.99 -8.69
N GLN A 552 -25.59 -30.74 -8.47
CA GLN A 552 -25.62 -32.16 -8.11
C GLN A 552 -25.25 -32.35 -6.63
N GLU A 553 -25.99 -31.69 -5.72
CA GLU A 553 -25.65 -31.58 -4.29
C GLU A 553 -25.60 -32.92 -3.61
N ASN A 554 -26.56 -33.83 -3.92
CA ASN A 554 -26.64 -35.17 -3.31
C ASN A 554 -25.42 -36.02 -3.74
N GLU A 555 -24.99 -35.88 -4.99
CA GLU A 555 -23.82 -36.56 -5.51
C GLU A 555 -22.54 -36.00 -4.89
N ALA A 556 -22.47 -34.67 -4.70
CA ALA A 556 -21.37 -33.99 -4.00
C ALA A 556 -21.26 -34.48 -2.55
N MET A 557 -22.38 -34.60 -1.82
CA MET A 557 -22.39 -35.11 -0.42
C MET A 557 -21.99 -36.58 -0.36
N GLY A 558 -22.51 -37.42 -1.30
CA GLY A 558 -22.07 -38.80 -1.42
C GLY A 558 -20.57 -38.92 -1.75
N PHE A 559 -20.05 -38.04 -2.55
CA PHE A 559 -18.62 -37.97 -2.89
C PHE A 559 -17.75 -37.51 -1.70
N PHE A 560 -18.23 -36.55 -0.93
CA PHE A 560 -17.56 -36.10 0.31
C PHE A 560 -17.46 -37.26 1.32
N ASN A 561 -18.53 -38.03 1.54
CA ASN A 561 -18.49 -39.16 2.43
C ASN A 561 -17.50 -40.26 1.97
N ARG A 562 -17.36 -40.45 0.64
CA ARG A 562 -16.39 -41.40 0.08
C ARG A 562 -14.93 -40.91 0.23
N MET A 563 -14.69 -39.60 0.21
CA MET A 563 -13.35 -39.01 0.37
C MET A 563 -12.64 -39.52 1.63
N ALA A 564 -13.38 -39.65 2.74
CA ALA A 564 -12.83 -40.18 3.98
C ALA A 564 -12.49 -41.68 3.86
N SER A 565 -13.32 -42.48 3.14
CA SER A 565 -13.08 -43.92 2.89
C SER A 565 -11.89 -44.14 1.94
N ASP A 566 -11.62 -43.19 1.02
CA ASP A 566 -10.49 -43.20 0.11
C ASP A 566 -9.16 -42.79 0.79
N GLY A 567 -9.19 -42.49 2.09
CA GLY A 567 -8.04 -42.14 2.91
C GLY A 567 -7.50 -40.74 2.66
N VAL A 568 -8.30 -39.86 2.04
CA VAL A 568 -7.92 -38.48 1.77
C VAL A 568 -8.35 -37.60 2.94
N SER A 569 -7.40 -36.89 3.56
CA SER A 569 -7.68 -35.99 4.67
C SER A 569 -8.46 -34.76 4.21
N VAL A 570 -9.55 -34.46 4.91
CA VAL A 570 -10.35 -33.26 4.69
C VAL A 570 -9.64 -32.05 5.26
N ASP A 571 -9.63 -30.94 4.56
CA ASP A 571 -9.05 -29.66 4.98
C ASP A 571 -10.10 -28.54 5.10
N CYS A 572 -9.71 -27.37 5.62
CA CYS A 572 -10.59 -26.20 5.73
C CYS A 572 -11.19 -25.79 4.38
N SER A 573 -10.43 -25.95 3.28
CA SER A 573 -10.91 -25.62 1.94
C SER A 573 -12.05 -26.56 1.51
N THR A 574 -11.96 -27.85 1.84
CA THR A 574 -13.03 -28.83 1.59
C THR A 574 -14.32 -28.39 2.29
N TYR A 575 -14.24 -28.07 3.58
CA TYR A 575 -15.40 -27.60 4.33
C TYR A 575 -15.98 -26.31 3.79
N THR A 576 -15.12 -25.36 3.39
CA THR A 576 -15.57 -24.12 2.74
C THR A 576 -16.37 -24.40 1.47
N ILE A 577 -15.90 -25.34 0.61
CA ILE A 577 -16.60 -25.72 -0.63
C ILE A 577 -17.96 -26.33 -0.34
N ILE A 578 -18.05 -27.21 0.64
CA ILE A 578 -19.30 -27.89 1.02
C ILE A 578 -20.29 -26.88 1.57
N ILE A 579 -19.87 -26.04 2.52
CA ILE A 579 -20.73 -25.02 3.12
C ILE A 579 -21.20 -24.01 2.07
N ASP A 580 -20.30 -23.46 1.25
CA ASP A 580 -20.65 -22.52 0.18
C ASP A 580 -21.59 -23.17 -0.85
N GLY A 581 -21.36 -24.45 -1.19
CA GLY A 581 -22.19 -25.23 -2.09
C GLY A 581 -23.60 -25.45 -1.56
N LEU A 582 -23.74 -25.92 -0.32
CA LEU A 582 -25.04 -26.13 0.32
C LEU A 582 -25.79 -24.81 0.52
N CYS A 583 -25.11 -23.75 0.91
CA CYS A 583 -25.71 -22.43 1.06
C CYS A 583 -26.25 -21.89 -0.27
N LYS A 584 -25.53 -22.06 -1.37
CA LYS A 584 -25.98 -21.68 -2.72
C LYS A 584 -27.17 -22.52 -3.20
N ALA A 585 -27.24 -23.77 -2.79
CA ALA A 585 -28.37 -24.65 -3.04
C ALA A 585 -29.57 -24.42 -2.11
N ASN A 586 -29.51 -23.39 -1.26
CA ASN A 586 -30.52 -23.04 -0.23
C ASN A 586 -30.75 -24.16 0.81
N ARG A 587 -29.76 -25.05 1.03
CA ARG A 587 -29.79 -26.13 2.02
C ARG A 587 -29.09 -25.72 3.33
N ILE A 588 -29.47 -24.56 3.87
CA ILE A 588 -28.80 -23.93 5.03
C ILE A 588 -28.83 -24.83 6.28
N GLU A 589 -29.94 -25.53 6.53
CA GLU A 589 -30.08 -26.40 7.72
C GLU A 589 -29.05 -27.54 7.69
N GLU A 590 -28.77 -28.09 6.51
CA GLU A 590 -27.74 -29.11 6.37
C GLU A 590 -26.35 -28.53 6.53
N ALA A 591 -26.10 -27.31 6.01
CA ALA A 591 -24.84 -26.63 6.20
C ALA A 591 -24.58 -26.37 7.70
N MET A 592 -25.58 -25.91 8.45
CA MET A 592 -25.48 -25.72 9.90
C MET A 592 -25.28 -27.04 10.64
N LYS A 593 -25.98 -28.09 10.24
CA LYS A 593 -25.79 -29.43 10.85
C LYS A 593 -24.35 -29.95 10.64
N ILE A 594 -23.79 -29.76 9.44
CA ILE A 594 -22.40 -30.15 9.19
C ILE A 594 -21.43 -29.28 10.01
N TRP A 595 -21.74 -28.01 10.19
CA TRP A 595 -20.97 -27.13 11.06
C TRP A 595 -20.97 -27.66 12.50
N ASP A 596 -22.12 -27.92 13.09
CA ASP A 596 -22.26 -28.34 14.48
C ASP A 596 -21.73 -29.75 14.74
N ASP A 597 -22.01 -30.69 13.84
CA ASP A 597 -21.70 -32.11 14.04
C ASP A 597 -20.29 -32.50 13.63
N VAL A 598 -19.70 -31.79 12.64
CA VAL A 598 -18.43 -32.19 12.00
C VAL A 598 -17.34 -31.12 12.09
N ILE A 599 -17.63 -29.88 11.67
CA ILE A 599 -16.59 -28.87 11.51
C ILE A 599 -16.15 -28.31 12.86
N TRP A 600 -17.11 -27.88 13.68
CA TRP A 600 -16.82 -27.31 14.99
C TRP A 600 -16.06 -28.28 15.93
N PRO A 601 -16.47 -29.56 16.07
CA PRO A 601 -15.73 -30.51 16.89
C PRO A 601 -14.35 -30.87 16.34
N SER A 602 -14.17 -30.84 15.02
CA SER A 602 -12.89 -31.21 14.38
C SER A 602 -11.80 -30.14 14.57
N LYS A 603 -12.17 -28.91 14.90
CA LYS A 603 -11.32 -27.72 14.95
C LYS A 603 -10.64 -27.36 13.60
N TYR A 604 -11.08 -27.95 12.49
CA TYR A 604 -10.64 -27.60 11.13
C TYR A 604 -11.55 -26.52 10.53
N HIS A 605 -11.48 -25.31 11.09
CA HIS A 605 -12.26 -24.17 10.63
C HIS A 605 -11.40 -22.90 10.62
N ASP A 606 -11.67 -22.03 9.69
CA ASP A 606 -10.98 -20.76 9.50
C ASP A 606 -11.95 -19.64 9.10
N ASN A 607 -11.42 -18.45 8.90
CA ASN A 607 -12.21 -17.29 8.50
C ASN A 607 -12.94 -17.45 7.15
N TYR A 608 -12.52 -18.39 6.29
CA TYR A 608 -13.20 -18.64 5.02
C TYR A 608 -14.47 -19.49 5.22
N VAL A 609 -14.42 -20.48 6.11
CA VAL A 609 -15.60 -21.27 6.50
C VAL A 609 -16.65 -20.37 7.16
N TYR A 610 -16.23 -19.48 8.09
CA TYR A 610 -17.13 -18.51 8.72
C TYR A 610 -17.77 -17.59 7.67
N ALA A 611 -16.97 -17.09 6.74
CA ALA A 611 -17.46 -16.24 5.66
C ALA A 611 -18.49 -16.96 4.77
N ALA A 612 -18.30 -18.24 4.48
CA ALA A 612 -19.22 -19.04 3.70
C ALA A 612 -20.57 -19.18 4.39
N LEU A 613 -20.59 -19.52 5.70
CA LEU A 613 -21.81 -19.63 6.52
C LEU A 613 -22.51 -18.28 6.66
N LEU A 614 -21.77 -17.21 7.06
CA LEU A 614 -22.34 -15.88 7.20
C LEU A 614 -22.98 -15.40 5.89
N LYS A 615 -22.30 -15.58 4.76
CA LYS A 615 -22.83 -15.25 3.45
C LYS A 615 -24.05 -16.07 3.09
N GLY A 616 -24.05 -17.38 3.38
CA GLY A 616 -25.17 -18.27 3.16
C GLY A 616 -26.41 -17.85 3.94
N LEU A 617 -26.27 -17.61 5.25
CA LEU A 617 -27.35 -17.12 6.11
C LEU A 617 -27.88 -15.76 5.65
N CYS A 618 -27.00 -14.83 5.28
CA CYS A 618 -27.41 -13.53 4.76
C CYS A 618 -28.16 -13.63 3.44
N CYS A 619 -27.70 -14.46 2.49
CA CYS A 619 -28.35 -14.63 1.18
C CYS A 619 -29.74 -15.30 1.29
N SER A 620 -29.97 -16.14 2.30
CA SER A 620 -31.26 -16.76 2.59
C SER A 620 -32.20 -15.88 3.44
N GLY A 621 -31.84 -14.62 3.69
CA GLY A 621 -32.66 -13.68 4.48
C GLY A 621 -32.59 -13.88 5.99
N LYS A 622 -31.76 -14.80 6.50
CA LYS A 622 -31.60 -15.11 7.91
C LYS A 622 -30.55 -14.22 8.60
N PHE A 623 -30.68 -12.90 8.44
CA PHE A 623 -29.68 -11.94 8.94
C PHE A 623 -29.45 -12.03 10.46
N ASN A 624 -30.51 -12.18 11.24
CA ASN A 624 -30.40 -12.29 12.69
C ASN A 624 -29.64 -13.56 13.14
N GLU A 625 -29.85 -14.67 12.44
CA GLU A 625 -29.10 -15.92 12.68
C GLU A 625 -27.62 -15.75 12.33
N ALA A 626 -27.33 -15.00 11.27
CA ALA A 626 -25.94 -14.69 10.88
C ALA A 626 -25.23 -13.82 11.93
N CYS A 627 -25.92 -12.82 12.51
CA CYS A 627 -25.37 -12.02 13.61
C CYS A 627 -25.12 -12.87 14.85
N HIS A 628 -26.08 -13.74 15.21
CA HIS A 628 -25.96 -14.64 16.36
C HIS A 628 -24.75 -15.58 16.18
N PHE A 629 -24.62 -16.19 15.01
CA PHE A 629 -23.49 -17.04 14.68
C PHE A 629 -22.13 -16.33 14.84
N LEU A 630 -22.01 -15.08 14.34
CA LEU A 630 -20.77 -14.32 14.50
C LEU A 630 -20.46 -14.04 15.97
N TYR A 631 -21.47 -13.71 16.78
CA TYR A 631 -21.28 -13.41 18.20
C TYR A 631 -20.91 -14.66 18.99
N GLU A 632 -21.53 -15.80 18.69
CA GLU A 632 -21.15 -17.09 19.29
C GLU A 632 -19.70 -17.48 18.99
N LEU A 633 -19.21 -17.23 17.78
CA LEU A 633 -17.81 -17.43 17.43
C LEU A 633 -16.88 -16.57 18.32
N VAL A 634 -17.23 -15.30 18.51
CA VAL A 634 -16.45 -14.38 19.35
C VAL A 634 -16.48 -14.83 20.82
N ASP A 635 -17.65 -15.19 21.35
CA ASP A 635 -17.82 -15.66 22.73
C ASP A 635 -17.08 -16.98 22.98
N SER A 636 -16.92 -17.81 21.93
CA SER A 636 -16.12 -19.03 21.97
C SER A 636 -14.61 -18.79 21.88
N GLY A 637 -14.16 -17.53 21.85
CA GLY A 637 -12.74 -17.15 21.79
C GLY A 637 -12.13 -17.15 20.40
N VAL A 638 -12.94 -17.28 19.35
CA VAL A 638 -12.50 -17.15 17.97
C VAL A 638 -12.40 -15.67 17.59
N SER A 639 -11.44 -15.31 16.75
CA SER A 639 -11.26 -13.93 16.27
C SER A 639 -11.64 -13.83 14.80
N PRO A 640 -12.90 -13.54 14.44
CA PRO A 640 -13.31 -13.27 13.06
C PRO A 640 -12.54 -12.05 12.51
N ASN A 641 -12.21 -12.07 11.22
CA ASN A 641 -11.50 -10.98 10.59
C ASN A 641 -12.45 -9.88 10.06
N ILE A 642 -11.88 -8.77 9.58
CA ILE A 642 -12.63 -7.62 9.02
C ILE A 642 -13.57 -8.06 7.89
N PHE A 643 -13.17 -9.05 7.09
CA PHE A 643 -13.98 -9.55 5.97
C PHE A 643 -15.30 -10.18 6.46
N ASN A 644 -15.27 -10.95 7.56
CA ASN A 644 -16.47 -11.55 8.14
C ASN A 644 -17.46 -10.50 8.65
N TYR A 645 -16.98 -9.44 9.29
CA TYR A 645 -17.82 -8.31 9.69
C TYR A 645 -18.38 -7.56 8.47
N ASN A 646 -17.58 -7.36 7.42
CA ASN A 646 -18.01 -6.68 6.20
C ASN A 646 -19.13 -7.42 5.47
N ILE A 647 -19.21 -8.76 5.56
CA ILE A 647 -20.34 -9.55 5.01
C ILE A 647 -21.65 -9.16 5.70
N LEU A 648 -21.67 -9.08 7.04
CA LEU A 648 -22.85 -8.67 7.78
C LEU A 648 -23.23 -7.22 7.52
N ILE A 649 -22.24 -6.31 7.50
CA ILE A 649 -22.45 -4.89 7.21
C ILE A 649 -23.04 -4.72 5.80
N ASP A 650 -22.50 -5.40 4.79
CA ASP A 650 -23.01 -5.36 3.42
C ASP A 650 -24.44 -5.92 3.32
N SER A 651 -24.71 -7.01 4.04
CA SER A 651 -26.06 -7.60 4.11
C SER A 651 -27.06 -6.66 4.80
N ALA A 652 -26.70 -6.08 5.94
CA ALA A 652 -27.52 -5.09 6.62
C ALA A 652 -27.81 -3.88 5.73
N CYS A 653 -26.78 -3.41 4.99
CA CYS A 653 -26.92 -2.32 4.03
C CYS A 653 -27.91 -2.65 2.89
N LYS A 654 -27.83 -3.85 2.34
CA LYS A 654 -28.76 -4.30 1.28
C LYS A 654 -30.20 -4.43 1.76
N LEU A 655 -30.39 -4.77 3.04
CA LEU A 655 -31.71 -4.87 3.67
C LEU A 655 -32.23 -3.52 4.23
N GLY A 656 -31.47 -2.44 4.12
CA GLY A 656 -31.81 -1.13 4.66
C GLY A 656 -31.74 -1.05 6.20
N LEU A 657 -31.11 -2.00 6.86
CA LEU A 657 -30.99 -2.11 8.32
C LEU A 657 -29.83 -1.28 8.86
N MET A 658 -30.03 0.04 8.92
CA MET A 658 -29.00 1.03 9.27
C MET A 658 -28.47 0.86 10.69
N ARG A 659 -29.38 0.64 11.66
CA ARG A 659 -29.02 0.51 13.07
C ARG A 659 -28.16 -0.71 13.30
N GLU A 660 -28.54 -1.82 12.69
CA GLU A 660 -27.87 -3.12 12.77
C GLU A 660 -26.48 -3.02 12.10
N ALA A 661 -26.35 -2.35 10.95
CA ALA A 661 -25.06 -2.13 10.31
C ALA A 661 -24.08 -1.40 11.24
N TYR A 662 -24.51 -0.31 11.87
CA TYR A 662 -23.67 0.42 12.84
C TYR A 662 -23.43 -0.35 14.13
N GLN A 663 -24.38 -1.20 14.56
CA GLN A 663 -24.18 -2.09 15.69
C GLN A 663 -23.05 -3.09 15.41
N VAL A 664 -23.06 -3.73 14.23
CA VAL A 664 -21.99 -4.66 13.80
C VAL A 664 -20.63 -3.95 13.73
N VAL A 665 -20.59 -2.69 13.26
CA VAL A 665 -19.35 -1.86 13.29
C VAL A 665 -18.91 -1.58 14.74
N GLY A 666 -19.85 -1.39 15.65
CA GLY A 666 -19.57 -1.22 17.08
C GLY A 666 -18.95 -2.47 17.69
N GLU A 667 -19.47 -3.66 17.37
CA GLU A 667 -18.91 -4.94 17.79
C GLU A 667 -17.51 -5.18 17.21
N MET A 668 -17.33 -4.92 15.91
CA MET A 668 -16.03 -4.98 15.26
C MET A 668 -14.98 -4.17 16.02
N ARG A 669 -15.32 -2.93 16.44
CA ARG A 669 -14.44 -2.06 17.24
C ARG A 669 -14.18 -2.59 18.65
N ARG A 670 -15.20 -3.15 19.31
CA ARG A 670 -15.05 -3.79 20.64
C ARG A 670 -14.07 -4.95 20.60
N ASN A 671 -14.05 -5.68 19.49
CA ASN A 671 -13.11 -6.79 19.25
C ASN A 671 -11.74 -6.33 18.71
N GLY A 672 -11.42 -5.04 18.80
CA GLY A 672 -10.10 -4.48 18.45
C GLY A 672 -9.84 -4.30 16.96
N LEU A 673 -10.85 -4.46 16.10
CA LEU A 673 -10.74 -4.30 14.66
C LEU A 673 -11.18 -2.89 14.24
N ALA A 674 -10.33 -2.17 13.50
CA ALA A 674 -10.69 -0.87 12.93
C ALA A 674 -11.37 -1.05 11.56
N PRO A 675 -12.49 -0.34 11.27
CA PRO A 675 -13.11 -0.32 9.95
C PRO A 675 -12.11 0.12 8.88
N ASP A 676 -12.03 -0.63 7.80
CA ASP A 676 -11.16 -0.35 6.65
C ASP A 676 -11.87 0.47 5.56
N ALA A 677 -11.16 0.80 4.49
CA ALA A 677 -11.71 1.53 3.35
C ALA A 677 -12.89 0.80 2.68
N VAL A 678 -12.94 -0.54 2.76
CA VAL A 678 -14.05 -1.35 2.21
C VAL A 678 -15.28 -1.19 3.09
N THR A 679 -15.12 -1.29 4.41
CA THR A 679 -16.20 -1.06 5.39
C THR A 679 -16.88 0.29 5.17
N TRP A 680 -16.08 1.37 5.05
CA TRP A 680 -16.62 2.71 4.82
C TRP A 680 -17.34 2.85 3.49
N ARG A 681 -16.80 2.24 2.42
CA ARG A 681 -17.45 2.25 1.09
C ARG A 681 -18.81 1.53 1.11
N ILE A 682 -18.94 0.46 1.90
CA ILE A 682 -20.21 -0.26 2.06
C ILE A 682 -21.22 0.65 2.79
N LEU A 683 -20.80 1.32 3.86
CA LEU A 683 -21.65 2.22 4.64
C LEU A 683 -22.04 3.49 3.86
N ASP A 684 -21.16 4.04 3.02
CA ASP A 684 -21.46 5.21 2.18
C ASP A 684 -22.57 4.92 1.18
N LYS A 685 -22.63 3.72 0.60
CA LYS A 685 -23.74 3.30 -0.27
C LYS A 685 -25.09 3.36 0.43
N LEU A 686 -25.12 3.05 1.72
CA LEU A 686 -26.34 3.07 2.52
C LEU A 686 -26.82 4.51 2.77
N ARG A 687 -25.90 5.44 3.01
CA ARG A 687 -26.22 6.86 3.20
C ARG A 687 -26.82 7.47 1.93
N ASP A 688 -26.35 7.07 0.75
CA ASP A 688 -26.90 7.51 -0.52
C ASP A 688 -28.34 6.96 -0.70
N ILE A 689 -28.62 5.71 -0.35
CA ILE A 689 -29.95 5.09 -0.42
C ILE A 689 -30.92 5.81 0.53
N GLU A 690 -30.51 6.10 1.77
CA GLU A 690 -31.36 6.84 2.73
C GLU A 690 -31.68 8.27 2.24
N TYR A 691 -30.69 8.94 1.64
CA TYR A 691 -30.89 10.26 1.04
C TYR A 691 -31.95 10.22 -0.08
N TYR A 692 -31.86 9.23 -0.98
CA TYR A 692 -32.86 9.06 -2.05
C TYR A 692 -34.23 8.64 -1.51
N GLN A 693 -34.31 7.80 -0.48
CA GLN A 693 -35.57 7.41 0.16
C GLN A 693 -36.25 8.63 0.82
N ARG A 694 -35.51 9.44 1.58
CA ARG A 694 -36.03 10.66 2.19
C ARG A 694 -36.49 11.67 1.14
N ILE A 695 -35.80 11.81 0.01
CA ILE A 695 -36.24 12.65 -1.11
C ILE A 695 -37.54 12.08 -1.72
N SER A 696 -37.64 10.77 -1.94
CA SER A 696 -38.85 10.16 -2.50
C SER A 696 -40.03 10.26 -1.55
N GLU A 697 -39.84 10.08 -0.24
CA GLU A 697 -40.87 10.31 0.78
C GLU A 697 -41.29 11.81 0.83
N TRP A 698 -40.33 12.73 0.73
CA TRP A 698 -40.61 14.16 0.70
C TRP A 698 -41.39 14.58 -0.56
N ILE A 699 -41.05 13.99 -1.71
CA ILE A 699 -41.78 14.19 -2.97
C ILE A 699 -43.18 13.56 -2.86
N ALA A 700 -43.33 12.37 -2.27
CA ALA A 700 -44.63 11.71 -2.09
C ALA A 700 -45.54 12.48 -1.14
N VAL A 701 -45.03 13.06 -0.07
CA VAL A 701 -45.76 13.93 0.87
C VAL A 701 -46.11 15.25 0.24
N GLY A 702 -45.25 15.81 -0.62
CA GLY A 702 -45.52 17.06 -1.34
C GLY A 702 -46.55 16.94 -2.47
N CYS A 703 -46.75 15.73 -3.04
CA CYS A 703 -47.67 15.47 -4.14
C CYS A 703 -49.04 14.87 -3.72
N GLY A 704 -49.29 14.65 -2.42
CA GLY A 704 -50.61 14.19 -1.92
C GLY A 704 -50.99 12.77 -2.34
N TYR A 705 -50.08 11.92 -2.79
CA TYR A 705 -50.33 10.53 -3.12
C TYR A 705 -49.71 9.60 -2.05
N VAL A 706 -50.55 8.86 -1.34
CA VAL A 706 -50.16 7.76 -0.49
C VAL A 706 -49.83 6.57 -1.39
N VAL A 707 -48.55 6.30 -1.63
CA VAL A 707 -48.13 5.08 -2.33
C VAL A 707 -47.84 4.03 -1.30
N ASP A 708 -48.56 2.92 -1.37
CA ASP A 708 -48.39 1.75 -0.53
C ASP A 708 -47.01 1.10 -0.79
N CYS A 709 -46.14 1.13 0.19
CA CYS A 709 -44.71 0.75 0.08
C CYS A 709 -44.44 -0.77 -0.11
N SER A 710 -45.46 -1.59 -0.35
CA SER A 710 -45.27 -3.04 -0.52
C SER A 710 -44.79 -3.49 -1.91
N CYS A 711 -44.73 -2.57 -2.92
CA CYS A 711 -44.40 -2.92 -4.32
C CYS A 711 -43.00 -2.52 -4.79
N VAL A 712 -42.17 -1.86 -3.96
CA VAL A 712 -40.86 -1.31 -4.41
C VAL A 712 -39.71 -2.30 -4.24
N ALA A 713 -39.90 -3.39 -3.51
CA ALA A 713 -38.83 -4.40 -3.28
C ALA A 713 -38.56 -5.34 -4.48
N ASN A 714 -39.46 -5.39 -5.49
CA ASN A 714 -39.33 -6.31 -6.63
C ASN A 714 -39.08 -5.67 -7.99
N GLY A 715 -38.80 -4.36 -8.06
CA GLY A 715 -38.71 -3.59 -9.31
C GLY A 715 -37.31 -3.38 -9.90
N ASN A 716 -36.23 -3.76 -9.24
CA ASN A 716 -34.87 -3.38 -9.68
C ASN A 716 -34.20 -4.33 -10.69
N GLU A 717 -34.83 -5.43 -11.09
CA GLU A 717 -34.30 -6.31 -12.15
C GLU A 717 -34.84 -6.05 -13.56
N GLU A 718 -35.91 -5.29 -13.70
CA GLU A 718 -36.52 -5.04 -15.04
C GLU A 718 -36.08 -3.74 -15.74
N ILE A 719 -35.38 -2.82 -15.07
CA ILE A 719 -35.01 -1.53 -15.68
C ILE A 719 -33.70 -1.61 -16.47
N LEU A 720 -32.89 -2.64 -16.30
CA LEU A 720 -31.62 -2.81 -17.04
C LEU A 720 -31.73 -3.60 -18.35
N GLN A 721 -32.91 -4.05 -18.77
CA GLN A 721 -33.13 -4.78 -20.03
C GLN A 721 -33.97 -4.08 -21.10
N ARG A 722 -34.33 -2.79 -20.92
CA ARG A 722 -35.20 -2.07 -21.90
C ARG A 722 -34.53 -0.99 -22.73
N ASP A 723 -33.23 -0.82 -22.72
CA ASP A 723 -32.53 0.17 -23.55
C ASP A 723 -31.79 -0.42 -24.77
N GLN A 724 -32.32 -1.49 -25.35
CA GLN A 724 -31.89 -1.91 -26.70
C GLN A 724 -33.12 -2.24 -27.55
N GLY A 725 -33.60 -1.22 -28.31
CA GLY A 725 -34.45 -1.47 -29.45
C GLY A 725 -35.79 -0.72 -29.45
N ALA A 726 -35.79 0.52 -29.95
CA ALA A 726 -36.85 1.05 -30.79
C ALA A 726 -36.43 2.44 -31.31
N GLU A 727 -35.90 2.48 -32.53
CA GLU A 727 -36.01 3.65 -33.40
C GLU A 727 -37.45 3.70 -33.91
N GLY A 728 -38.12 4.84 -33.72
CA GLY A 728 -39.48 5.05 -34.25
C GLY A 728 -39.99 6.44 -33.92
N GLU A 729 -40.13 7.26 -34.95
CA GLU A 729 -40.57 8.65 -35.03
C GLU A 729 -41.83 9.00 -34.20
N GLY A 730 -41.82 10.19 -33.58
CA GLY A 730 -43.01 10.79 -33.04
C GLY A 730 -42.77 11.96 -32.12
N GLY A 731 -42.83 13.17 -32.65
CA GLY A 731 -42.62 14.43 -31.95
C GLY A 731 -43.54 14.67 -30.77
N ALA A 732 -42.95 15.12 -29.66
CA ALA A 732 -43.65 15.84 -28.59
C ALA A 732 -42.71 16.89 -27.99
N ARG A 733 -43.25 18.05 -27.77
CA ARG A 733 -42.65 19.33 -27.40
C ARG A 733 -41.89 19.26 -26.06
N PRO A 734 -40.82 20.07 -25.84
CA PRO A 734 -40.16 20.19 -24.58
C PRO A 734 -40.97 21.02 -23.60
N CYS A 735 -41.38 20.45 -22.49
CA CYS A 735 -41.90 21.16 -21.32
C CYS A 735 -40.91 21.03 -20.16
N GLU A 736 -40.39 22.19 -19.75
CA GLU A 736 -40.01 22.55 -18.39
C GLU A 736 -38.85 21.80 -17.74
N ALA A 737 -37.63 22.09 -18.22
CA ALA A 737 -36.38 21.87 -17.46
C ALA A 737 -35.94 23.10 -16.64
N ASN A 738 -36.78 24.16 -16.52
CA ASN A 738 -36.39 25.42 -15.86
C ASN A 738 -36.94 25.62 -14.44
N ALA A 739 -37.64 24.65 -13.86
CA ALA A 739 -38.17 24.78 -12.49
C ALA A 739 -37.17 24.31 -11.39
N PHE A 740 -36.07 23.63 -11.75
CA PHE A 740 -35.14 23.07 -10.77
C PHE A 740 -34.00 24.00 -10.36
N HIS A 741 -33.78 25.13 -11.05
CA HIS A 741 -32.69 26.05 -10.75
C HIS A 741 -33.04 27.20 -9.78
N GLN A 742 -34.33 27.39 -9.46
CA GLN A 742 -34.77 28.49 -8.59
C GLN A 742 -35.01 28.09 -7.11
N LEU A 743 -34.83 26.82 -6.75
CA LEU A 743 -35.07 26.32 -5.38
C LEU A 743 -33.75 26.06 -4.57
N PHE A 744 -32.60 26.48 -5.08
CA PHE A 744 -31.32 26.33 -4.38
C PHE A 744 -30.66 27.67 -3.97
N GLU A 745 -31.38 28.80 -4.04
CA GLU A 745 -30.90 30.13 -3.55
C GLU A 745 -31.66 30.66 -2.33
N GLU A 746 -32.37 29.83 -1.53
CA GLU A 746 -32.86 30.20 -0.19
C GLU A 746 -32.31 29.21 0.85
#